data_5847d59fe43170123e1ca877a4a6857d
#
_entry.id   5847d59fe43170123e1ca877a4a6857d
#
_cell.length_a   1.000
_cell.length_b   1.000
_cell.length_c   1.000
_cell.angle_alpha   90.00
_cell.angle_beta   90.00
_cell.angle_gamma   90.00
#
_symmetry.space_group_name_H-M   'P 1'
#
loop_
_entity.id
_entity.type
_entity.pdbx_description
1 polymer ?
#
loop_
_entity_poly.entity_id
_entity_poly.type
_entity_poly.pdbx_seq_one_letter_code
_entity_poly.pdbx_strand_id
1 'polypeptide(L)'
;MNNIHPSQHQNNFLTFMANKSEILVDTYLDLQKGIKQGNEYSQSLIDIAITIEEYISTFLEDMSGYIALKQKLQLEKSIIQAKTEFTKRALIRNRGILLGDKALDNPIDILESLCKELHIHITEDKELDFSNIALHIVSLTEDKQEDLIKQAEEIYFSLREKGKISNWISEFAGKKLDYEHLEKAEIDETDGIVSYSSSHHRKRDGFALTDRRGSTREITKQIDYCMICHEREKDSCSKGLHEKDGSIKKNPLGVDIKGCPLNEKISEMHFLRREGYPIAALAMIMLDNPMCAGTGHRICNDCMKGCIFQKQEPVNIPNVETSVLSDILNLKDGLELYGFLMQWNPLKVERPYALDYNGNKVLVVGLGPAGYTLSHYLLNEGFAVVAAEGLKVESALEIYNLSKESNLPSFKDVIEKELDERIISGFGGVSEYGITSRWDKNFLTVLQLLLERRKNFKVLDGIRFGGTITAEDAWKLGFTHIALATGAGKPTLIRLKNNLSRGLRKASDFLMALQLTGAARKDSLSNLQISLPALVIGGGLTAIDTATETLAYYPIQVEKFYENAKRLIEIDNNYLINTYDEEELTQANIYLEHGKIIHEIRKKAQENNEKPDFLPYLKEWGGVTLVYRKNLQSSPAYRLNHEEINEALEEGIKIIENLNPVECILNDYDAIESVRFVDSTRSDKEIILPAKTVFVAAGTSPNITYEKEYPKTFRMQDSTGYYQPYKAVHTA
;
A
#
# COMPACT_ATOMS: atom_id res chain seq x y z
N MET A 1 -25.00 0.50 16.02
CA MET A 1 -23.70 0.89 16.60
C MET A 1 -23.69 2.34 17.11
N ASN A 2 -24.21 3.32 16.40
CA ASN A 2 -24.01 4.75 16.67
C ASN A 2 -24.95 5.43 17.66
N ASN A 3 -25.98 4.76 18.14
CA ASN A 3 -26.99 5.36 19.04
C ASN A 3 -26.62 5.29 20.52
N ILE A 4 -25.48 4.70 20.85
CA ILE A 4 -25.02 4.47 22.22
C ILE A 4 -23.63 5.10 22.37
N HIS A 5 -23.41 5.83 23.47
CA HIS A 5 -22.10 6.42 23.74
C HIS A 5 -21.01 5.34 23.91
N PRO A 6 -19.77 5.53 23.42
CA PRO A 6 -18.70 4.54 23.50
C PRO A 6 -18.42 4.01 24.93
N SER A 7 -18.55 4.84 25.96
CA SER A 7 -18.41 4.39 27.38
C SER A 7 -19.50 3.42 27.80
N GLN A 8 -20.71 3.58 27.27
CA GLN A 8 -21.82 2.65 27.56
C GLN A 8 -21.61 1.30 26.85
N HIS A 9 -21.05 1.31 25.63
CA HIS A 9 -20.61 0.07 24.98
C HIS A 9 -19.57 -0.67 25.81
N GLN A 10 -18.63 0.04 26.45
CA GLN A 10 -17.66 -0.57 27.35
C GLN A 10 -18.33 -1.26 28.54
N ASN A 11 -19.30 -0.60 29.18
CA ASN A 11 -20.04 -1.20 30.31
C ASN A 11 -20.87 -2.41 29.86
N ASN A 12 -21.51 -2.31 28.68
CA ASN A 12 -22.29 -3.42 28.13
C ASN A 12 -21.39 -4.61 27.79
N PHE A 13 -20.20 -4.35 27.25
CA PHE A 13 -19.20 -5.38 26.95
C PHE A 13 -18.68 -6.06 28.20
N LEU A 14 -18.38 -5.33 29.27
CA LEU A 14 -18.02 -5.93 30.58
C LEU A 14 -19.13 -6.83 31.11
N THR A 15 -20.39 -6.40 31.01
CA THR A 15 -21.54 -7.21 31.37
C THR A 15 -21.67 -8.46 30.48
N PHE A 16 -21.43 -8.33 29.18
CA PHE A 16 -21.44 -9.44 28.24
C PHE A 16 -20.37 -10.49 28.60
N MET A 17 -19.14 -10.04 28.90
CA MET A 17 -18.07 -10.94 29.37
C MET A 17 -18.43 -11.66 30.67
N ALA A 18 -18.96 -10.94 31.64
CA ALA A 18 -19.36 -11.53 32.95
C ALA A 18 -20.44 -12.59 32.77
N ASN A 19 -21.41 -12.38 31.91
CA ASN A 19 -22.45 -13.37 31.60
C ASN A 19 -21.90 -14.60 30.88
N LYS A 20 -20.78 -14.46 30.16
CA LYS A 20 -20.13 -15.55 29.42
C LYS A 20 -19.20 -16.37 30.34
N SER A 21 -18.34 -15.70 31.09
CA SER A 21 -17.36 -16.33 31.99
C SER A 21 -16.72 -15.30 32.93
N GLU A 22 -16.71 -15.58 34.24
CA GLU A 22 -15.96 -14.77 35.20
C GLU A 22 -14.45 -14.71 34.87
N ILE A 23 -13.89 -15.81 34.35
CA ILE A 23 -12.47 -15.89 33.94
C ILE A 23 -12.12 -14.81 32.88
N LEU A 24 -13.03 -14.51 31.95
CA LEU A 24 -12.79 -13.45 30.94
C LEU A 24 -12.70 -12.08 31.60
N VAL A 25 -13.51 -11.79 32.60
CA VAL A 25 -13.46 -10.52 33.34
C VAL A 25 -12.15 -10.43 34.12
N ASP A 26 -11.76 -11.49 34.82
CA ASP A 26 -10.48 -11.53 35.54
C ASP A 26 -9.29 -11.35 34.57
N THR A 27 -9.32 -12.02 33.43
CA THR A 27 -8.32 -11.85 32.35
C THR A 27 -8.22 -10.40 31.88
N TYR A 28 -9.35 -9.74 31.67
CA TYR A 28 -9.39 -8.34 31.25
C TYR A 28 -8.85 -7.41 32.34
N LEU A 29 -9.20 -7.63 33.60
CA LEU A 29 -8.68 -6.86 34.73
C LEU A 29 -7.17 -7.06 34.94
N ASP A 30 -6.67 -8.27 34.70
CA ASP A 30 -5.24 -8.57 34.77
C ASP A 30 -4.46 -7.89 33.67
N LEU A 31 -5.03 -7.80 32.45
CA LEU A 31 -4.46 -6.98 31.36
C LEU A 31 -4.40 -5.51 31.76
N GLN A 32 -5.45 -4.95 32.34
CA GLN A 32 -5.48 -3.56 32.81
C GLN A 32 -4.43 -3.26 33.89
N LYS A 33 -4.15 -4.22 34.76
CA LYS A 33 -3.13 -4.11 35.80
C LYS A 33 -1.71 -4.37 35.31
N GLY A 34 -1.54 -4.77 34.03
CA GLY A 34 -0.24 -5.13 33.46
C GLY A 34 0.39 -6.39 34.06
N ILE A 35 -0.45 -7.30 34.61
CA ILE A 35 0.02 -8.53 35.26
C ILE A 35 0.47 -9.56 34.23
N LYS A 36 -0.24 -9.64 33.08
CA LYS A 36 0.05 -10.61 32.03
C LYS A 36 1.26 -10.20 31.20
N GLN A 37 2.14 -11.15 30.88
CA GLN A 37 3.35 -10.93 30.09
C GLN A 37 3.60 -12.10 29.11
N GLY A 38 4.43 -11.88 28.08
CA GLY A 38 4.81 -12.90 27.11
C GLY A 38 3.61 -13.56 26.43
N ASN A 39 3.62 -14.88 26.34
CA ASN A 39 2.55 -15.66 25.71
C ASN A 39 1.19 -15.52 26.41
N GLU A 40 1.17 -15.37 27.73
CA GLU A 40 -0.08 -15.16 28.48
C GLU A 40 -0.73 -13.83 28.10
N TYR A 41 0.06 -12.79 27.83
CA TYR A 41 -0.44 -11.50 27.36
C TYR A 41 -1.08 -11.66 25.98
N SER A 42 -0.37 -12.28 25.02
CA SER A 42 -0.89 -12.51 23.67
C SER A 42 -2.16 -13.35 23.67
N GLN A 43 -2.19 -14.46 24.45
CA GLN A 43 -3.38 -15.30 24.53
C GLN A 43 -4.56 -14.54 25.16
N SER A 44 -4.32 -13.73 26.18
CA SER A 44 -5.36 -12.90 26.80
C SER A 44 -5.94 -11.88 25.81
N LEU A 45 -5.09 -11.25 24.99
CA LEU A 45 -5.56 -10.34 23.92
C LEU A 45 -6.42 -11.08 22.88
N ILE A 46 -6.02 -12.30 22.50
CA ILE A 46 -6.75 -13.14 21.55
C ILE A 46 -8.13 -13.49 22.11
N ASP A 47 -8.22 -13.95 23.36
CA ASP A 47 -9.48 -14.34 24.01
C ASP A 47 -10.44 -13.14 24.11
N ILE A 48 -9.93 -11.97 24.48
CA ILE A 48 -10.72 -10.73 24.51
C ILE A 48 -11.14 -10.31 23.10
N ALA A 49 -10.26 -10.39 22.08
CA ALA A 49 -10.59 -10.06 20.70
C ALA A 49 -11.71 -10.95 20.13
N ILE A 50 -11.68 -12.25 20.40
CA ILE A 50 -12.76 -13.19 20.04
C ILE A 50 -14.06 -12.76 20.70
N THR A 51 -14.01 -12.38 21.98
CA THR A 51 -15.19 -11.92 22.72
C THR A 51 -15.72 -10.59 22.18
N ILE A 52 -14.85 -9.69 21.70
CA ILE A 52 -15.24 -8.45 20.98
C ILE A 52 -16.02 -8.81 19.70
N GLU A 53 -15.53 -9.75 18.91
CA GLU A 53 -16.22 -10.19 17.69
C GLU A 53 -17.61 -10.75 18.01
N GLU A 54 -17.73 -11.59 19.01
CA GLU A 54 -19.01 -12.13 19.46
C GLU A 54 -19.97 -11.02 19.92
N TYR A 55 -19.48 -10.07 20.71
CA TYR A 55 -20.29 -8.93 21.16
C TYR A 55 -20.75 -8.08 19.97
N ILE A 56 -19.86 -7.71 19.06
CA ILE A 56 -20.18 -6.88 17.87
C ILE A 56 -21.17 -7.61 16.97
N SER A 57 -21.03 -8.93 16.79
CA SER A 57 -21.92 -9.72 15.95
C SER A 57 -23.38 -9.67 16.37
N THR A 58 -23.66 -9.36 17.64
CA THR A 58 -25.06 -9.25 18.13
C THR A 58 -25.84 -8.08 17.55
N PHE A 59 -25.18 -7.09 16.94
CA PHE A 59 -25.80 -5.88 16.39
C PHE A 59 -25.34 -5.48 14.99
N LEU A 60 -24.79 -6.45 14.24
CA LEU A 60 -24.50 -6.26 12.80
C LEU A 60 -25.81 -6.19 12.00
N GLU A 61 -25.87 -5.25 11.06
CA GLU A 61 -26.99 -5.15 10.13
C GLU A 61 -26.84 -6.18 8.97
N ASP A 62 -25.60 -6.39 8.49
CA ASP A 62 -25.30 -7.39 7.46
C ASP A 62 -24.87 -8.74 8.05
N MET A 63 -25.76 -9.37 8.78
CA MET A 63 -25.50 -10.71 9.34
C MET A 63 -25.25 -11.77 8.25
N SER A 64 -25.91 -11.65 7.10
CA SER A 64 -25.74 -12.62 6.01
C SER A 64 -24.36 -12.53 5.37
N GLY A 65 -23.85 -11.31 5.10
CA GLY A 65 -22.51 -11.08 4.62
C GLY A 65 -21.44 -11.52 5.61
N TYR A 66 -21.64 -11.24 6.88
CA TYR A 66 -20.73 -11.71 7.93
C TYR A 66 -20.66 -13.25 8.03
N ILE A 67 -21.81 -13.95 7.99
CA ILE A 67 -21.84 -15.41 7.99
C ILE A 67 -21.13 -15.97 6.75
N ALA A 68 -21.38 -15.39 5.56
CA ALA A 68 -20.74 -15.82 4.32
C ALA A 68 -19.21 -15.63 4.40
N LEU A 69 -18.75 -14.51 4.97
CA LEU A 69 -17.32 -14.28 5.20
C LEU A 69 -16.74 -15.35 6.15
N LYS A 70 -17.38 -15.63 7.27
CA LYS A 70 -16.91 -16.67 8.20
C LYS A 70 -16.87 -18.05 7.54
N GLN A 71 -17.87 -18.42 6.76
CA GLN A 71 -17.87 -19.67 6.01
C GLN A 71 -16.71 -19.76 5.02
N LYS A 72 -16.44 -18.69 4.28
CA LYS A 72 -15.30 -18.61 3.38
C LYS A 72 -13.97 -18.82 4.13
N LEU A 73 -13.77 -18.17 5.27
CA LEU A 73 -12.58 -18.34 6.08
C LEU A 73 -12.47 -19.76 6.68
N GLN A 74 -13.59 -20.37 7.03
CA GLN A 74 -13.61 -21.74 7.55
C GLN A 74 -13.21 -22.76 6.47
N LEU A 75 -13.59 -22.55 5.20
CA LEU A 75 -13.11 -23.39 4.08
C LEU A 75 -11.58 -23.29 3.93
N GLU A 76 -11.03 -22.07 3.97
CA GLU A 76 -9.57 -21.88 3.92
C GLU A 76 -8.85 -22.53 5.12
N LYS A 77 -9.43 -22.46 6.32
CA LYS A 77 -8.91 -23.14 7.50
C LYS A 77 -8.89 -24.65 7.33
N SER A 78 -9.91 -25.25 6.70
CA SER A 78 -9.94 -26.69 6.44
C SER A 78 -8.80 -27.15 5.52
N ILE A 79 -8.39 -26.31 4.56
CA ILE A 79 -7.25 -26.60 3.68
C ILE A 79 -5.92 -26.59 4.49
N ILE A 80 -5.73 -25.62 5.38
CA ILE A 80 -4.58 -25.61 6.29
C ILE A 80 -4.56 -26.84 7.19
N GLN A 81 -5.73 -27.23 7.72
CA GLN A 81 -5.88 -28.43 8.54
C GLN A 81 -5.51 -29.68 7.75
N ALA A 82 -6.02 -29.86 6.54
CA ALA A 82 -5.68 -30.97 5.65
C ALA A 82 -4.16 -31.02 5.36
N LYS A 83 -3.54 -29.86 5.08
CA LYS A 83 -2.09 -29.77 4.92
C LYS A 83 -1.35 -30.27 6.16
N THR A 84 -1.79 -29.87 7.34
CA THR A 84 -1.11 -30.19 8.60
C THR A 84 -1.28 -31.65 9.02
N GLU A 85 -2.52 -32.15 8.92
CA GLU A 85 -2.87 -33.48 9.43
C GLU A 85 -2.59 -34.60 8.44
N PHE A 86 -2.70 -34.34 7.14
CA PHE A 86 -2.49 -35.32 6.10
C PHE A 86 -1.24 -35.05 5.26
N THR A 87 -1.18 -33.92 4.53
CA THR A 87 -0.13 -33.68 3.53
C THR A 87 1.27 -33.70 4.15
N LYS A 88 1.49 -33.07 5.29
CA LYS A 88 2.78 -33.10 5.99
C LYS A 88 3.16 -34.50 6.49
N ARG A 89 2.22 -35.29 6.89
CA ARG A 89 2.46 -36.61 7.48
C ARG A 89 2.61 -37.70 6.41
N ALA A 90 1.70 -37.71 5.43
CA ALA A 90 1.63 -38.76 4.40
C ALA A 90 2.53 -38.42 3.18
N LEU A 91 2.50 -37.17 2.68
CA LEU A 91 3.11 -36.84 1.39
C LEU A 91 4.51 -36.22 1.47
N ILE A 92 4.88 -35.53 2.55
CA ILE A 92 6.19 -34.86 2.63
C ILE A 92 7.35 -35.83 2.71
N ARG A 93 7.17 -37.01 3.29
CA ARG A 93 8.18 -38.05 3.30
C ARG A 93 8.60 -38.49 1.88
N ASN A 94 7.74 -38.27 0.92
CA ASN A 94 7.87 -38.68 -0.48
C ASN A 94 8.09 -37.49 -1.45
N ARG A 95 8.50 -36.33 -0.97
CA ARG A 95 8.62 -35.08 -1.76
C ARG A 95 9.54 -35.20 -2.99
N GLY A 96 10.45 -36.14 -3.01
CA GLY A 96 11.38 -36.38 -4.14
C GLY A 96 10.92 -37.44 -5.12
N ILE A 97 9.77 -38.06 -4.94
CA ILE A 97 9.30 -39.14 -5.83
C ILE A 97 8.70 -38.47 -7.08
N LEU A 98 9.26 -38.86 -8.23
CA LEU A 98 8.67 -38.67 -9.56
C LEU A 98 7.97 -39.97 -9.94
N LEU A 99 6.71 -39.90 -10.31
CA LEU A 99 5.96 -41.07 -10.75
C LEU A 99 6.33 -41.50 -12.18
N GLY A 100 6.79 -40.56 -13.01
CA GLY A 100 7.13 -40.82 -14.40
C GLY A 100 5.96 -41.48 -15.17
N ASP A 101 6.24 -42.63 -15.76
CA ASP A 101 5.25 -43.43 -16.52
C ASP A 101 4.05 -43.95 -15.68
N LYS A 102 4.12 -43.82 -14.34
CA LYS A 102 3.04 -44.19 -13.44
C LYS A 102 2.13 -43.04 -13.10
N ALA A 103 2.45 -41.82 -13.57
CA ALA A 103 1.58 -40.67 -13.33
C ALA A 103 0.23 -40.85 -14.03
N LEU A 104 -0.84 -40.51 -13.33
CA LEU A 104 -2.20 -40.60 -13.85
C LEU A 104 -2.39 -39.67 -15.06
N ASP A 105 -3.04 -40.14 -16.12
CA ASP A 105 -3.30 -39.34 -17.32
C ASP A 105 -4.22 -38.16 -17.03
N ASN A 106 -5.31 -38.39 -16.28
CA ASN A 106 -6.32 -37.41 -15.94
C ASN A 106 -6.52 -37.35 -14.41
N PRO A 107 -5.55 -36.81 -13.64
CA PRO A 107 -5.62 -36.84 -12.17
C PRO A 107 -6.78 -36.01 -11.60
N ILE A 108 -7.29 -35.00 -12.31
CA ILE A 108 -8.47 -34.20 -11.90
C ILE A 108 -9.74 -35.06 -11.98
N ASP A 109 -9.94 -35.82 -13.07
CA ASP A 109 -11.12 -36.69 -13.22
C ASP A 109 -11.13 -37.80 -12.17
N ILE A 110 -9.93 -38.29 -11.79
CA ILE A 110 -9.79 -39.31 -10.75
C ILE A 110 -10.06 -38.71 -9.37
N LEU A 111 -9.59 -37.48 -9.10
CA LEU A 111 -9.92 -36.74 -7.88
C LEU A 111 -11.45 -36.58 -7.74
N GLU A 112 -12.13 -36.15 -8.81
CA GLU A 112 -13.58 -35.98 -8.80
C GLU A 112 -14.32 -37.32 -8.64
N SER A 113 -13.79 -38.41 -9.22
CA SER A 113 -14.34 -39.75 -9.05
C SER A 113 -14.21 -40.23 -7.60
N LEU A 114 -13.09 -39.99 -6.98
CA LEU A 114 -12.88 -40.32 -5.56
C LEU A 114 -13.78 -39.46 -4.64
N CYS A 115 -14.02 -38.17 -4.96
CA CYS A 115 -15.00 -37.36 -4.27
C CYS A 115 -16.39 -37.99 -4.32
N LYS A 116 -16.83 -38.45 -5.49
CA LYS A 116 -18.14 -39.13 -5.69
C LYS A 116 -18.25 -40.42 -4.85
N GLU A 117 -17.20 -41.23 -4.87
CA GLU A 117 -17.13 -42.47 -4.09
C GLU A 117 -17.26 -42.22 -2.59
N LEU A 118 -16.59 -41.16 -2.12
CA LEU A 118 -16.60 -40.78 -0.70
C LEU A 118 -17.78 -39.86 -0.30
N HIS A 119 -18.71 -39.60 -1.23
CA HIS A 119 -19.86 -38.69 -1.04
C HIS A 119 -19.44 -37.27 -0.65
N ILE A 120 -18.28 -36.80 -1.14
CA ILE A 120 -17.77 -35.44 -0.95
C ILE A 120 -18.30 -34.53 -2.07
N HIS A 121 -18.76 -33.34 -1.74
CA HIS A 121 -19.23 -32.36 -2.71
C HIS A 121 -18.07 -31.85 -3.58
N ILE A 122 -18.23 -31.90 -4.89
CA ILE A 122 -17.23 -31.44 -5.86
C ILE A 122 -17.42 -29.95 -6.08
N THR A 123 -16.32 -29.20 -6.02
CA THR A 123 -16.27 -27.75 -6.23
C THR A 123 -15.41 -27.39 -7.46
N GLU A 124 -15.37 -26.11 -7.81
CA GLU A 124 -14.40 -25.62 -8.80
C GLU A 124 -12.97 -25.59 -8.22
N ASP A 125 -12.84 -25.50 -6.91
CA ASP A 125 -11.57 -25.45 -6.16
C ASP A 125 -11.03 -26.85 -5.88
N LYS A 126 -10.11 -27.31 -6.71
CA LYS A 126 -9.53 -28.67 -6.62
C LYS A 126 -8.63 -28.87 -5.41
N GLU A 127 -8.07 -27.80 -4.84
CA GLU A 127 -7.34 -27.88 -3.55
C GLU A 127 -8.31 -28.15 -2.39
N LEU A 128 -9.48 -27.51 -2.39
CA LEU A 128 -10.52 -27.76 -1.40
C LEU A 128 -11.09 -29.19 -1.54
N ASP A 129 -11.35 -29.66 -2.78
CA ASP A 129 -11.80 -31.02 -3.04
C ASP A 129 -10.80 -32.05 -2.48
N PHE A 130 -9.51 -31.89 -2.79
CA PHE A 130 -8.44 -32.75 -2.24
C PHE A 130 -8.35 -32.66 -0.72
N SER A 131 -8.48 -31.47 -0.16
CA SER A 131 -8.43 -31.25 1.29
C SER A 131 -9.57 -31.96 2.02
N ASN A 132 -10.75 -31.94 1.42
CA ASN A 132 -11.92 -32.65 1.98
C ASN A 132 -11.72 -34.18 1.96
N ILE A 133 -11.12 -34.73 0.88
CA ILE A 133 -10.71 -36.15 0.85
C ILE A 133 -9.70 -36.43 1.94
N ALA A 134 -8.67 -35.61 2.06
CA ALA A 134 -7.60 -35.78 3.05
C ALA A 134 -8.14 -35.80 4.48
N LEU A 135 -9.03 -34.86 4.83
CA LEU A 135 -9.68 -34.80 6.14
C LEU A 135 -10.61 -35.99 6.38
N HIS A 136 -11.32 -36.44 5.33
CA HIS A 136 -12.13 -37.66 5.41
C HIS A 136 -11.26 -38.86 5.74
N ILE A 137 -10.13 -39.05 5.04
CA ILE A 137 -9.18 -40.15 5.31
C ILE A 137 -8.69 -40.10 6.76
N VAL A 138 -8.31 -38.92 7.26
CA VAL A 138 -7.84 -38.74 8.65
C VAL A 138 -8.92 -39.14 9.68
N SER A 139 -10.21 -38.97 9.34
CA SER A 139 -11.34 -39.34 10.23
C SER A 139 -11.63 -40.84 10.31
N LEU A 140 -11.07 -41.64 9.39
CA LEU A 140 -11.30 -43.08 9.34
C LEU A 140 -10.40 -43.85 10.31
N THR A 141 -10.70 -45.11 10.58
CA THR A 141 -9.85 -46.04 11.33
C THR A 141 -8.66 -46.50 10.46
N GLU A 142 -7.53 -46.84 11.10
CA GLU A 142 -6.25 -47.14 10.40
C GLU A 142 -6.37 -48.21 9.32
N ASP A 143 -7.19 -49.26 9.55
CA ASP A 143 -7.46 -50.34 8.60
C ASP A 143 -8.14 -49.92 7.29
N LYS A 144 -8.85 -48.77 7.32
CA LYS A 144 -9.53 -48.18 6.15
C LYS A 144 -8.74 -47.07 5.47
N GLN A 145 -7.68 -46.60 6.09
CA GLN A 145 -6.89 -45.48 5.57
C GLN A 145 -5.90 -45.89 4.49
N GLU A 146 -5.30 -47.09 4.55
CA GLU A 146 -4.11 -47.44 3.77
C GLU A 146 -4.29 -47.33 2.25
N ASP A 147 -5.39 -47.86 1.72
CA ASP A 147 -5.67 -47.81 0.28
C ASP A 147 -6.05 -46.41 -0.18
N LEU A 148 -6.80 -45.67 0.61
CA LEU A 148 -7.20 -44.29 0.31
C LEU A 148 -5.98 -43.34 0.37
N ILE A 149 -5.04 -43.55 1.29
CA ILE A 149 -3.78 -42.81 1.34
C ILE A 149 -3.01 -43.01 0.05
N LYS A 150 -2.85 -44.25 -0.43
CA LYS A 150 -2.15 -44.55 -1.69
C LYS A 150 -2.81 -43.86 -2.90
N GLN A 151 -4.13 -43.91 -2.98
CA GLN A 151 -4.86 -43.23 -4.05
C GLN A 151 -4.67 -41.70 -3.97
N ALA A 152 -4.79 -41.10 -2.79
CA ALA A 152 -4.57 -39.67 -2.60
C ALA A 152 -3.12 -39.25 -2.91
N GLU A 153 -2.12 -40.07 -2.55
CA GLU A 153 -0.72 -39.85 -2.91
C GLU A 153 -0.53 -39.86 -4.44
N GLU A 154 -1.09 -40.83 -5.14
CA GLU A 154 -0.97 -40.95 -6.58
C GLU A 154 -1.62 -39.79 -7.31
N ILE A 155 -2.81 -39.35 -6.87
CA ILE A 155 -3.50 -38.14 -7.38
C ILE A 155 -2.64 -36.91 -7.15
N TYR A 156 -2.15 -36.68 -5.91
CA TYR A 156 -1.40 -35.49 -5.55
C TYR A 156 -0.09 -35.37 -6.36
N PHE A 157 0.70 -36.44 -6.42
CA PHE A 157 1.97 -36.42 -7.17
C PHE A 157 1.76 -36.31 -8.67
N SER A 158 0.70 -36.91 -9.21
CA SER A 158 0.33 -36.73 -10.64
C SER A 158 -0.09 -35.29 -10.95
N LEU A 159 -0.86 -34.65 -10.09
CA LEU A 159 -1.21 -33.23 -10.20
C LEU A 159 0.03 -32.33 -10.14
N ARG A 160 0.98 -32.66 -9.25
CA ARG A 160 2.26 -31.93 -9.12
C ARG A 160 3.08 -32.04 -10.40
N GLU A 161 3.33 -33.25 -10.93
CA GLU A 161 4.12 -33.46 -12.14
C GLU A 161 3.53 -32.74 -13.35
N LYS A 162 2.21 -32.63 -13.42
CA LYS A 162 1.49 -31.87 -14.46
C LYS A 162 1.42 -30.36 -14.18
N GLY A 163 2.08 -29.87 -13.14
CA GLY A 163 2.12 -28.45 -12.79
C GLY A 163 0.79 -27.86 -12.35
N LYS A 164 -0.19 -28.69 -11.95
CA LYS A 164 -1.55 -28.25 -11.63
C LYS A 164 -1.72 -27.72 -10.19
N ILE A 165 -0.74 -27.97 -9.31
CA ILE A 165 -0.81 -27.61 -7.89
C ILE A 165 0.23 -26.59 -7.45
N SER A 166 0.94 -25.95 -8.37
CA SER A 166 1.97 -24.95 -8.05
C SER A 166 1.47 -23.77 -7.22
N ASN A 167 0.16 -23.50 -7.30
CA ASN A 167 -0.52 -22.45 -6.55
C ASN A 167 -1.20 -22.95 -5.26
N TRP A 168 -1.11 -24.24 -4.92
CA TRP A 168 -1.70 -24.77 -3.70
C TRP A 168 -0.94 -24.36 -2.44
N ILE A 169 -1.63 -24.25 -1.30
CA ILE A 169 -1.05 -23.94 0.00
C ILE A 169 -0.02 -25.02 0.39
N SER A 170 -0.32 -26.27 0.06
CA SER A 170 0.56 -27.42 0.38
C SER A 170 1.93 -27.36 -0.30
N GLU A 171 2.03 -26.73 -1.48
CA GLU A 171 3.27 -26.56 -2.24
C GLU A 171 3.99 -25.23 -1.99
N PHE A 172 3.34 -24.31 -1.28
CA PHE A 172 3.93 -23.00 -1.05
C PHE A 172 5.14 -23.07 -0.11
N ALA A 173 6.23 -22.49 -0.55
CA ALA A 173 7.44 -22.26 0.23
C ALA A 173 8.10 -20.96 -0.22
N GLY A 174 8.56 -20.16 0.74
CA GLY A 174 9.30 -18.93 0.44
C GLY A 174 10.58 -19.23 -0.35
N LYS A 175 10.82 -18.50 -1.42
CA LYS A 175 12.02 -18.61 -2.23
C LYS A 175 13.24 -18.09 -1.47
N LYS A 176 14.42 -18.68 -1.71
CA LYS A 176 15.66 -18.18 -1.14
C LYS A 176 15.94 -16.77 -1.66
N LEU A 177 16.32 -15.86 -0.76
CA LEU A 177 16.75 -14.51 -1.11
C LEU A 177 18.25 -14.50 -1.44
N ASP A 178 18.58 -13.81 -2.53
CA ASP A 178 19.92 -13.37 -2.86
C ASP A 178 19.97 -11.84 -2.75
N TYR A 179 20.57 -11.34 -1.70
CA TYR A 179 20.62 -9.91 -1.43
C TYR A 179 21.50 -9.10 -2.39
N GLU A 180 22.36 -9.79 -3.15
CA GLU A 180 23.17 -9.17 -4.21
C GLU A 180 22.39 -9.04 -5.51
N HIS A 181 21.35 -9.88 -5.71
CA HIS A 181 20.51 -9.96 -6.90
C HIS A 181 19.03 -10.08 -6.52
N LEU A 182 18.47 -9.04 -5.87
CA LEU A 182 17.04 -8.96 -5.56
C LEU A 182 16.21 -8.51 -6.77
N GLU A 183 16.85 -7.83 -7.71
CA GLU A 183 16.23 -7.43 -8.98
C GLU A 183 16.13 -8.63 -9.95
N LYS A 184 15.01 -8.70 -10.67
CA LYS A 184 14.79 -9.63 -11.78
C LYS A 184 15.03 -8.90 -13.10
N ALA A 185 16.27 -8.51 -13.33
CA ALA A 185 16.64 -7.66 -14.45
C ALA A 185 17.58 -8.37 -15.43
N GLU A 186 17.48 -7.98 -16.69
CA GLU A 186 18.56 -8.17 -17.67
C GLU A 186 19.54 -7.01 -17.52
N ILE A 187 20.80 -7.34 -17.37
CA ILE A 187 21.88 -6.37 -17.18
C ILE A 187 22.62 -6.25 -18.51
N ASP A 188 22.68 -5.05 -19.05
CA ASP A 188 23.49 -4.74 -20.22
C ASP A 188 24.63 -3.79 -19.83
N GLU A 189 25.84 -4.11 -20.29
CA GLU A 189 27.02 -3.27 -20.11
C GLU A 189 27.56 -2.87 -21.49
N THR A 190 27.16 -1.68 -21.94
CA THR A 190 27.62 -1.12 -23.21
C THR A 190 28.54 0.06 -22.91
N ASP A 191 29.76 0.04 -23.47
CA ASP A 191 30.80 1.06 -23.23
C ASP A 191 31.10 1.30 -21.75
N GLY A 192 30.89 0.28 -20.89
CA GLY A 192 31.05 0.31 -19.44
C GLY A 192 29.94 1.13 -18.74
N ILE A 193 28.81 1.35 -19.37
CA ILE A 193 27.59 1.86 -18.75
C ILE A 193 26.73 0.65 -18.41
N VAL A 194 26.44 0.48 -17.12
CA VAL A 194 25.57 -0.59 -16.65
C VAL A 194 24.13 -0.10 -16.68
N SER A 195 23.29 -0.88 -17.34
CA SER A 195 21.86 -0.62 -17.40
C SER A 195 21.04 -1.87 -17.11
N TYR A 196 19.86 -1.65 -16.54
CA TYR A 196 18.91 -2.68 -16.14
C TYR A 196 17.61 -2.53 -16.92
N SER A 197 17.09 -3.66 -17.43
CA SER A 197 15.80 -3.75 -18.12
C SER A 197 15.13 -5.08 -17.81
N SER A 198 13.92 -5.29 -18.31
CA SER A 198 13.22 -6.58 -18.19
C SER A 198 12.80 -7.07 -19.57
N SER A 199 12.92 -8.39 -19.78
CA SER A 199 12.31 -9.09 -20.92
C SER A 199 10.84 -9.43 -20.66
N HIS A 200 10.45 -9.46 -19.37
CA HIS A 200 9.07 -9.69 -18.97
C HIS A 200 8.36 -8.36 -18.74
N HIS A 201 7.34 -8.09 -19.55
CA HIS A 201 6.63 -6.83 -19.49
C HIS A 201 5.17 -7.04 -19.12
N ARG A 202 4.65 -6.13 -18.25
CA ARG A 202 3.23 -6.01 -17.97
C ARG A 202 2.62 -4.87 -18.79
N LYS A 203 1.45 -5.12 -19.36
CA LYS A 203 0.69 -4.08 -20.07
C LYS A 203 0.02 -3.17 -19.05
N ARG A 204 0.35 -1.89 -19.09
CA ARG A 204 -0.27 -0.86 -18.28
C ARG A 204 -1.02 0.12 -19.17
N ASP A 205 -2.28 0.41 -18.81
CA ASP A 205 -3.10 1.44 -19.43
C ASP A 205 -3.73 2.31 -18.35
N GLY A 206 -3.34 3.57 -18.32
CA GLY A 206 -3.86 4.55 -17.37
C GLY A 206 -3.41 4.36 -15.90
N PHE A 207 -4.29 4.76 -15.00
CA PHE A 207 -4.01 4.92 -13.58
C PHE A 207 -4.90 4.04 -12.68
N ALA A 208 -5.44 2.95 -13.22
CA ALA A 208 -6.06 1.91 -12.40
C ALA A 208 -5.06 1.32 -11.41
N LEU A 209 -5.55 0.72 -10.33
CA LEU A 209 -4.69 0.12 -9.30
C LEU A 209 -3.74 -0.93 -9.91
N THR A 210 -2.43 -0.69 -9.82
CA THR A 210 -1.41 -1.56 -10.42
C THR A 210 -1.07 -2.75 -9.55
N ASP A 211 -1.12 -2.61 -8.23
CA ASP A 211 -0.88 -3.68 -7.27
C ASP A 211 -2.18 -4.12 -6.61
N ARG A 212 -2.78 -5.18 -7.13
CA ARG A 212 -4.05 -5.70 -6.65
C ARG A 212 -3.87 -6.41 -5.31
N ARG A 213 -4.88 -6.26 -4.47
CA ARG A 213 -4.98 -7.00 -3.20
C ARG A 213 -5.00 -8.51 -3.47
N GLY A 214 -4.33 -9.28 -2.61
CA GLY A 214 -4.29 -10.74 -2.74
C GLY A 214 -5.68 -11.37 -2.60
N SER A 215 -5.92 -12.43 -3.35
CA SER A 215 -7.11 -13.28 -3.17
C SER A 215 -7.08 -13.94 -1.78
N THR A 216 -8.23 -14.41 -1.30
CA THR A 216 -8.34 -15.10 -0.01
C THR A 216 -7.34 -16.27 0.10
N ARG A 217 -7.16 -17.04 -0.99
CA ARG A 217 -6.22 -18.16 -1.05
C ARG A 217 -4.76 -17.68 -0.96
N GLU A 218 -4.38 -16.62 -1.63
CA GLU A 218 -3.03 -16.05 -1.54
C GLU A 218 -2.73 -15.53 -0.14
N ILE A 219 -3.71 -14.90 0.50
CA ILE A 219 -3.59 -14.46 1.90
C ILE A 219 -3.46 -15.65 2.84
N THR A 220 -4.27 -16.69 2.64
CA THR A 220 -4.21 -17.91 3.46
C THR A 220 -2.85 -18.61 3.34
N LYS A 221 -2.21 -18.59 2.15
CA LYS A 221 -0.82 -19.07 1.97
C LYS A 221 0.18 -18.31 2.85
N GLN A 222 0.05 -16.98 2.91
CA GLN A 222 0.94 -16.14 3.71
C GLN A 222 0.74 -16.40 5.21
N ILE A 223 -0.51 -16.58 5.64
CA ILE A 223 -0.85 -16.88 7.03
C ILE A 223 -0.37 -18.27 7.44
N ASP A 224 -0.54 -19.28 6.58
CA ASP A 224 -0.03 -20.64 6.84
C ASP A 224 1.50 -20.70 6.85
N TYR A 225 2.14 -19.87 6.03
CA TYR A 225 3.60 -19.72 6.00
C TYR A 225 4.14 -19.03 7.26
N CYS A 226 3.35 -18.19 7.91
CA CYS A 226 3.73 -17.51 9.14
C CYS A 226 3.99 -18.49 10.28
N MET A 227 5.07 -18.26 11.05
CA MET A 227 5.47 -19.11 12.16
C MET A 227 4.69 -18.85 13.45
N ILE A 228 3.73 -17.90 13.44
CA ILE A 228 2.97 -17.47 14.63
C ILE A 228 3.91 -17.24 15.83
N CYS A 229 4.79 -16.26 15.68
CA CYS A 229 5.97 -16.08 16.52
C CYS A 229 5.68 -15.74 17.99
N HIS A 230 4.49 -15.17 18.29
CA HIS A 230 4.10 -14.89 19.69
C HIS A 230 4.05 -16.19 20.56
N GLU A 231 3.68 -17.34 19.98
CA GLU A 231 3.70 -18.64 20.68
C GLU A 231 5.12 -19.04 21.15
N ARG A 232 6.15 -18.39 20.65
CA ARG A 232 7.56 -18.66 20.92
C ARG A 232 8.29 -17.47 21.53
N GLU A 233 7.58 -16.43 21.91
CA GLU A 233 8.13 -15.16 22.44
C GLU A 233 9.20 -14.52 21.55
N LYS A 234 9.08 -14.69 20.23
CA LYS A 234 10.06 -14.23 19.22
C LYS A 234 9.37 -13.41 18.13
N ASP A 235 8.66 -12.41 18.50
CA ASP A 235 7.83 -11.59 17.63
C ASP A 235 8.66 -10.53 16.89
N SER A 236 9.56 -10.96 16.02
CA SER A 236 10.54 -10.07 15.38
C SER A 236 9.91 -9.15 14.31
N CYS A 237 8.80 -9.52 13.69
CA CYS A 237 8.09 -8.66 12.76
C CYS A 237 7.48 -7.43 13.47
N SER A 238 7.09 -7.59 14.74
CA SER A 238 6.63 -6.50 15.61
C SER A 238 7.81 -5.72 16.23
N LYS A 239 8.72 -6.42 16.92
CA LYS A 239 9.73 -5.83 17.83
C LYS A 239 11.13 -5.71 17.21
N GLY A 240 11.34 -6.20 16.00
CA GLY A 240 12.65 -6.26 15.36
C GLY A 240 13.53 -7.44 15.80
N LEU A 241 14.67 -7.57 15.14
CA LEU A 241 15.70 -8.54 15.49
C LEU A 241 16.82 -7.84 16.24
N HIS A 242 17.28 -8.45 17.34
CA HIS A 242 18.32 -7.91 18.20
C HIS A 242 19.51 -8.84 18.26
N GLU A 243 20.69 -8.26 18.44
CA GLU A 243 21.92 -8.97 18.79
C GLU A 243 21.89 -9.34 20.29
N LYS A 244 22.88 -10.11 20.74
CA LYS A 244 22.97 -10.57 22.15
C LYS A 244 23.13 -9.42 23.16
N ASP A 245 23.67 -8.30 22.71
CA ASP A 245 23.88 -7.08 23.52
C ASP A 245 22.65 -6.15 23.53
N GLY A 246 21.55 -6.53 22.87
CA GLY A 246 20.32 -5.76 22.77
C GLY A 246 20.32 -4.72 21.64
N SER A 247 21.39 -4.54 20.89
CA SER A 247 21.43 -3.68 19.72
C SER A 247 20.58 -4.22 18.57
N ILE A 248 20.09 -3.34 17.69
CA ILE A 248 19.29 -3.75 16.54
C ILE A 248 20.19 -4.38 15.49
N LYS A 249 19.78 -5.55 15.02
CA LYS A 249 20.47 -6.28 13.96
C LYS A 249 20.29 -5.60 12.61
N LYS A 250 21.28 -5.71 11.74
CA LYS A 250 21.21 -5.26 10.35
C LYS A 250 21.08 -6.44 9.39
N ASN A 251 20.33 -6.22 8.30
CA ASN A 251 20.31 -7.17 7.19
C ASN A 251 21.61 -7.04 6.34
N PRO A 252 21.84 -7.93 5.35
CA PRO A 252 23.02 -7.86 4.48
C PRO A 252 23.15 -6.52 3.71
N LEU A 253 22.05 -5.79 3.47
CA LEU A 253 22.06 -4.47 2.84
C LEU A 253 22.37 -3.33 3.84
N GLY A 254 22.70 -3.64 5.09
CA GLY A 254 23.01 -2.66 6.14
C GLY A 254 21.79 -1.89 6.67
N VAL A 255 20.58 -2.40 6.45
CA VAL A 255 19.33 -1.81 6.97
C VAL A 255 19.03 -2.37 8.35
N ASP A 256 18.69 -1.52 9.30
CA ASP A 256 18.28 -1.90 10.65
C ASP A 256 16.97 -2.68 10.61
N ILE A 257 16.93 -3.84 11.26
CA ILE A 257 15.74 -4.72 11.33
C ILE A 257 14.92 -4.34 12.58
N LYS A 258 14.25 -3.20 12.51
CA LYS A 258 13.51 -2.62 13.66
C LYS A 258 12.14 -3.24 13.91
N GLY A 259 11.59 -3.97 12.92
CA GLY A 259 10.21 -4.45 12.97
C GLY A 259 9.18 -3.33 12.75
N CYS A 260 7.94 -3.59 13.13
CA CYS A 260 6.85 -2.63 12.98
C CYS A 260 7.06 -1.39 13.86
N PRO A 261 7.02 -0.17 13.29
CA PRO A 261 7.18 1.07 14.07
C PRO A 261 6.11 1.27 15.15
N LEU A 262 4.95 0.63 15.00
CA LEU A 262 3.82 0.69 15.93
C LEU A 262 3.79 -0.48 16.91
N ASN A 263 4.68 -1.46 16.79
CA ASN A 263 4.69 -2.72 17.55
C ASN A 263 3.36 -3.50 17.45
N GLU A 264 2.74 -3.51 16.27
CA GLU A 264 1.50 -4.23 16.01
C GLU A 264 1.58 -5.70 16.41
N LYS A 265 0.46 -6.25 16.89
CA LYS A 265 0.30 -7.65 17.28
C LYS A 265 0.06 -8.52 16.03
N ILE A 266 1.10 -8.58 15.16
CA ILE A 266 1.01 -9.16 13.82
C ILE A 266 0.68 -10.65 13.86
N SER A 267 1.37 -11.39 14.71
CA SER A 267 1.17 -12.84 14.74
C SER A 267 -0.14 -13.24 15.41
N GLU A 268 -0.66 -12.44 16.35
CA GLU A 268 -1.99 -12.57 16.95
C GLU A 268 -3.09 -12.28 15.91
N MET A 269 -2.92 -11.24 15.10
CA MET A 269 -3.82 -10.92 13.99
C MET A 269 -3.84 -12.06 12.95
N HIS A 270 -2.69 -12.60 12.56
CA HIS A 270 -2.61 -13.76 11.67
C HIS A 270 -3.33 -14.98 12.24
N PHE A 271 -3.15 -15.24 13.55
CA PHE A 271 -3.83 -16.32 14.24
C PHE A 271 -5.35 -16.14 14.17
N LEU A 272 -5.86 -14.97 14.56
CA LEU A 272 -7.29 -14.67 14.55
C LEU A 272 -7.91 -14.83 13.16
N ARG A 273 -7.25 -14.33 12.14
CA ARG A 273 -7.68 -14.45 10.74
C ARG A 273 -7.70 -15.92 10.29
N ARG A 274 -6.68 -16.71 10.65
CA ARG A 274 -6.60 -18.15 10.37
C ARG A 274 -7.74 -18.92 11.02
N GLU A 275 -8.06 -18.57 12.25
CA GLU A 275 -9.12 -19.24 13.02
C GLU A 275 -10.54 -18.81 12.59
N GLY A 276 -10.68 -17.82 11.69
CA GLY A 276 -11.96 -17.37 11.14
C GLY A 276 -12.66 -16.30 11.97
N TYR A 277 -11.87 -15.43 12.64
CA TYR A 277 -12.35 -14.30 13.43
C TYR A 277 -11.97 -12.96 12.75
N PRO A 278 -12.68 -12.52 11.71
CA PRO A 278 -12.29 -11.36 10.92
C PRO A 278 -12.42 -10.03 11.68
N ILE A 279 -13.44 -9.85 12.51
CA ILE A 279 -13.64 -8.62 13.30
C ILE A 279 -12.59 -8.55 14.42
N ALA A 280 -12.30 -9.66 15.07
CA ALA A 280 -11.27 -9.76 16.10
C ALA A 280 -9.87 -9.45 15.51
N ALA A 281 -9.59 -9.94 14.31
CA ALA A 281 -8.35 -9.65 13.59
C ALA A 281 -8.21 -8.15 13.29
N LEU A 282 -9.27 -7.47 12.84
CA LEU A 282 -9.27 -6.02 12.64
C LEU A 282 -9.12 -5.27 13.97
N ALA A 283 -9.82 -5.65 15.02
CA ALA A 283 -9.67 -5.05 16.35
C ALA A 283 -8.23 -5.18 16.88
N MET A 284 -7.56 -6.31 16.58
CA MET A 284 -6.16 -6.54 16.93
C MET A 284 -5.21 -5.59 16.18
N ILE A 285 -5.40 -5.38 14.87
CA ILE A 285 -4.66 -4.36 14.12
C ILE A 285 -4.88 -2.98 14.73
N MET A 286 -6.14 -2.64 14.96
CA MET A 286 -6.55 -1.30 15.43
C MET A 286 -6.17 -1.01 16.89
N LEU A 287 -5.69 -2.00 17.64
CA LEU A 287 -5.07 -1.77 18.93
C LEU A 287 -3.89 -0.81 18.81
N ASP A 288 -3.00 -1.05 17.85
CA ASP A 288 -1.77 -0.29 17.64
C ASP A 288 -1.87 0.65 16.42
N ASN A 289 -2.65 0.27 15.38
CA ASN A 289 -2.78 0.99 14.10
C ASN A 289 -4.25 1.27 13.72
N PRO A 290 -4.93 2.19 14.43
CA PRO A 290 -6.32 2.54 14.08
C PRO A 290 -6.43 3.23 12.70
N MET A 291 -5.32 3.64 12.09
CA MET A 291 -5.23 4.24 10.76
C MET A 291 -4.73 3.26 9.69
N CYS A 292 -4.93 1.95 9.88
CA CYS A 292 -4.44 0.92 8.96
C CYS A 292 -4.90 1.13 7.50
N ALA A 293 -6.06 1.75 7.27
CA ALA A 293 -6.50 2.15 5.94
C ALA A 293 -5.52 3.13 5.24
N GLY A 294 -4.77 3.94 6.01
CA GLY A 294 -3.79 4.92 5.47
C GLY A 294 -2.34 4.45 5.51
N THR A 295 -2.05 3.29 6.10
CA THR A 295 -0.69 2.78 6.31
C THR A 295 -0.49 1.38 5.73
N GLY A 296 -1.55 0.73 5.26
CA GLY A 296 -1.56 -0.64 4.77
C GLY A 296 -0.74 -0.85 3.50
N HIS A 297 -1.04 -1.92 2.82
CA HIS A 297 -0.35 -2.46 1.65
C HIS A 297 0.39 -1.43 0.77
N ARG A 298 1.67 -1.67 0.49
CA ARG A 298 2.57 -0.80 -0.32
C ARG A 298 2.93 0.57 0.27
N ILE A 299 2.47 0.90 1.48
CA ILE A 299 2.90 2.13 2.16
C ILE A 299 4.07 1.86 3.09
N CYS A 300 3.96 0.85 3.96
CA CYS A 300 5.00 0.43 4.89
C CYS A 300 5.23 -1.08 4.80
N ASN A 301 6.48 -1.53 4.82
CA ASN A 301 6.86 -2.95 4.81
C ASN A 301 7.95 -3.28 5.86
N ASP A 302 8.11 -2.48 6.91
CA ASP A 302 9.15 -2.71 7.92
C ASP A 302 8.93 -4.00 8.72
N CYS A 303 7.67 -4.41 8.89
CA CYS A 303 7.33 -5.71 9.47
C CYS A 303 7.83 -6.89 8.61
N MET A 304 7.78 -6.79 7.28
CA MET A 304 8.35 -7.81 6.38
C MET A 304 9.86 -7.92 6.58
N LYS A 305 10.57 -6.79 6.62
CA LYS A 305 12.02 -6.76 6.92
C LYS A 305 12.33 -7.37 8.28
N GLY A 306 11.42 -7.16 9.26
CA GLY A 306 11.50 -7.74 10.61
C GLY A 306 11.14 -9.21 10.70
N CYS A 307 10.56 -9.81 9.66
CA CYS A 307 10.16 -11.22 9.68
C CYS A 307 11.35 -12.14 10.01
N ILE A 308 11.09 -13.22 10.74
CA ILE A 308 12.12 -14.19 11.10
C ILE A 308 12.76 -14.86 9.88
N PHE A 309 12.07 -14.89 8.75
CA PHE A 309 12.58 -15.37 7.48
C PHE A 309 13.52 -14.33 6.84
N GLN A 310 14.82 -14.44 7.15
CA GLN A 310 15.87 -13.53 6.67
C GLN A 310 16.67 -14.08 5.47
N LYS A 311 16.58 -15.40 5.21
CA LYS A 311 17.29 -16.09 4.12
C LYS A 311 16.36 -16.51 2.99
N GLN A 312 15.08 -16.26 3.13
CA GLN A 312 14.03 -16.54 2.17
C GLN A 312 12.98 -15.44 2.21
N GLU A 313 12.11 -15.42 1.23
CA GLU A 313 11.03 -14.41 1.16
C GLU A 313 10.28 -14.32 2.49
N PRO A 314 10.11 -13.14 3.05
CA PRO A 314 9.34 -12.93 4.26
C PRO A 314 7.84 -13.15 4.00
N VAL A 315 7.07 -13.31 5.08
CA VAL A 315 5.62 -13.25 4.98
C VAL A 315 5.19 -11.87 4.48
N ASN A 316 4.30 -11.81 3.50
CA ASN A 316 3.74 -10.55 2.99
C ASN A 316 2.69 -10.00 3.96
N ILE A 317 3.15 -9.51 5.11
CA ILE A 317 2.34 -9.03 6.22
C ILE A 317 1.43 -7.85 5.80
N PRO A 318 1.91 -6.83 5.06
CA PRO A 318 1.07 -5.71 4.65
C PRO A 318 -0.13 -6.13 3.79
N ASN A 319 0.04 -7.17 2.95
CA ASN A 319 -1.06 -7.69 2.15
C ASN A 319 -2.08 -8.45 3.02
N VAL A 320 -1.63 -9.17 4.06
CA VAL A 320 -2.52 -9.80 5.04
C VAL A 320 -3.31 -8.74 5.82
N GLU A 321 -2.65 -7.71 6.34
CA GLU A 321 -3.29 -6.58 7.03
C GLU A 321 -4.37 -5.92 6.16
N THR A 322 -4.04 -5.59 4.91
CA THR A 322 -4.98 -5.00 3.95
C THR A 322 -6.16 -5.94 3.64
N SER A 323 -5.92 -7.26 3.59
CA SER A 323 -6.99 -8.23 3.42
C SER A 323 -7.95 -8.28 4.61
N VAL A 324 -7.42 -8.22 5.85
CA VAL A 324 -8.26 -8.14 7.06
C VAL A 324 -9.13 -6.90 7.03
N LEU A 325 -8.56 -5.74 6.70
CA LEU A 325 -9.33 -4.49 6.53
C LEU A 325 -10.39 -4.64 5.44
N SER A 326 -10.04 -5.19 4.28
CA SER A 326 -10.94 -5.35 3.13
C SER A 326 -12.06 -6.34 3.42
N ASP A 327 -11.80 -7.42 4.14
CA ASP A 327 -12.84 -8.38 4.55
C ASP A 327 -13.96 -7.69 5.32
N ILE A 328 -13.61 -6.74 6.19
CA ILE A 328 -14.60 -5.98 6.96
C ILE A 328 -15.23 -4.87 6.12
N LEU A 329 -14.45 -4.07 5.38
CA LEU A 329 -15.01 -2.98 4.55
C LEU A 329 -15.94 -3.49 3.44
N ASN A 330 -15.82 -4.75 3.02
CA ASN A 330 -16.70 -5.38 2.05
C ASN A 330 -18.07 -5.78 2.62
N LEU A 331 -18.25 -5.78 3.95
CA LEU A 331 -19.57 -5.89 4.57
C LEU A 331 -20.38 -4.61 4.32
N LYS A 332 -21.68 -4.71 4.24
CA LYS A 332 -22.56 -3.57 3.98
C LYS A 332 -22.39 -2.46 5.04
N ASP A 333 -22.25 -2.84 6.29
CA ASP A 333 -22.02 -1.96 7.45
C ASP A 333 -20.53 -1.88 7.86
N GLY A 334 -19.63 -2.35 6.98
CA GLY A 334 -18.20 -2.47 7.29
C GLY A 334 -17.52 -1.15 7.62
N LEU A 335 -17.91 -0.06 6.96
CA LEU A 335 -17.37 1.27 7.23
C LEU A 335 -17.83 1.79 8.61
N GLU A 336 -19.08 1.50 9.00
CA GLU A 336 -19.57 1.79 10.35
C GLU A 336 -18.81 0.99 11.41
N LEU A 337 -18.54 -0.28 11.13
CA LEU A 337 -17.80 -1.15 12.04
C LEU A 337 -16.36 -0.65 12.23
N TYR A 338 -15.68 -0.26 11.15
CA TYR A 338 -14.34 0.32 11.25
C TYR A 338 -14.35 1.62 12.06
N GLY A 339 -15.29 2.52 11.78
CA GLY A 339 -15.47 3.76 12.52
C GLY A 339 -15.83 3.56 14.00
N PHE A 340 -16.56 2.49 14.31
CA PHE A 340 -16.88 2.10 15.68
C PHE A 340 -15.62 1.64 16.43
N LEU A 341 -14.83 0.74 15.84
CA LEU A 341 -13.57 0.27 16.42
C LEU A 341 -12.52 1.38 16.56
N MET A 342 -12.55 2.43 15.74
CA MET A 342 -11.72 3.62 15.93
C MET A 342 -12.03 4.38 17.22
N GLN A 343 -13.26 4.31 17.72
CA GLN A 343 -13.74 5.07 18.88
C GLN A 343 -13.92 4.19 20.12
N TRP A 344 -14.05 2.88 19.93
CA TRP A 344 -14.19 1.90 20.99
C TRP A 344 -13.43 0.62 20.63
N ASN A 345 -12.40 0.31 21.38
CA ASN A 345 -11.64 -0.92 21.24
C ASN A 345 -11.17 -1.39 22.63
N PRO A 346 -11.83 -2.37 23.23
CA PRO A 346 -11.48 -2.87 24.54
C PRO A 346 -10.07 -3.44 24.70
N LEU A 347 -9.40 -3.84 23.59
CA LEU A 347 -8.00 -4.25 23.63
C LEU A 347 -7.07 -3.12 24.10
N LYS A 348 -7.46 -1.86 23.92
CA LYS A 348 -6.80 -0.69 24.52
C LYS A 348 -7.18 -0.56 26.00
N VAL A 349 -6.75 -1.49 26.80
CA VAL A 349 -7.20 -1.66 28.20
C VAL A 349 -7.09 -0.40 29.07
N GLU A 350 -6.12 0.47 28.81
CA GLU A 350 -5.95 1.75 29.52
C GLU A 350 -6.91 2.85 29.01
N ARG A 351 -7.30 2.77 27.74
CA ARG A 351 -8.13 3.77 27.08
C ARG A 351 -9.06 3.12 26.03
N PRO A 352 -10.06 2.34 26.47
CA PRO A 352 -10.87 1.51 25.58
C PRO A 352 -11.86 2.30 24.70
N TYR A 353 -12.12 3.58 25.01
CA TYR A 353 -13.04 4.43 24.24
C TYR A 353 -12.60 5.88 24.19
N ALA A 354 -13.12 6.60 23.19
CA ALA A 354 -12.90 8.03 23.01
C ALA A 354 -13.55 8.83 24.15
N LEU A 355 -12.82 9.81 24.69
CA LEU A 355 -13.26 10.67 25.78
C LEU A 355 -14.20 11.80 25.30
N ASP A 356 -15.00 12.29 26.22
CA ASP A 356 -15.76 13.52 26.04
C ASP A 356 -14.85 14.74 25.89
N TYR A 357 -15.44 15.84 25.34
CA TYR A 357 -14.68 17.08 25.13
C TYR A 357 -14.08 17.60 26.43
N ASN A 358 -12.76 17.77 26.44
CA ASN A 358 -11.97 18.18 27.61
C ASN A 358 -11.73 19.68 27.74
N GLY A 359 -12.41 20.54 26.93
CA GLY A 359 -12.27 21.98 26.94
C GLY A 359 -11.12 22.55 26.08
N ASN A 360 -10.26 21.73 25.52
CA ASN A 360 -9.10 22.16 24.75
C ASN A 360 -9.33 22.07 23.22
N LYS A 361 -8.79 23.05 22.48
CA LYS A 361 -8.83 23.10 21.03
C LYS A 361 -7.43 23.04 20.44
N VAL A 362 -7.25 22.20 19.43
CA VAL A 362 -5.97 22.07 18.72
C VAL A 362 -6.13 22.53 17.27
N LEU A 363 -5.25 23.40 16.81
CA LEU A 363 -5.06 23.69 15.39
C LEU A 363 -4.06 22.67 14.83
N VAL A 364 -4.51 21.79 13.95
CA VAL A 364 -3.64 20.86 13.21
C VAL A 364 -3.36 21.45 11.84
N VAL A 365 -2.09 21.73 11.55
CA VAL A 365 -1.66 22.35 10.29
C VAL A 365 -1.20 21.27 9.32
N GLY A 366 -1.99 20.99 8.31
CA GLY A 366 -1.79 19.95 7.31
C GLY A 366 -2.57 18.67 7.60
N LEU A 367 -3.18 18.08 6.56
CA LEU A 367 -3.98 16.84 6.61
C LEU A 367 -3.37 15.68 5.83
N GLY A 368 -2.04 15.65 5.76
CA GLY A 368 -1.30 14.45 5.34
C GLY A 368 -1.29 13.36 6.42
N PRO A 369 -0.53 12.28 6.24
CA PRO A 369 -0.48 11.13 7.17
C PRO A 369 -0.26 11.52 8.64
N ALA A 370 0.63 12.45 8.92
CA ALA A 370 0.87 12.94 10.28
C ALA A 370 -0.36 13.68 10.83
N GLY A 371 -0.98 14.56 10.01
CA GLY A 371 -2.10 15.39 10.44
C GLY A 371 -3.37 14.61 10.71
N TYR A 372 -3.79 13.74 9.80
CA TYR A 372 -5.00 12.94 10.02
C TYR A 372 -4.83 11.92 11.14
N THR A 373 -3.65 11.30 11.28
CA THR A 373 -3.37 10.36 12.37
C THR A 373 -3.38 11.07 13.73
N LEU A 374 -2.70 12.21 13.83
CA LEU A 374 -2.71 13.01 15.07
C LEU A 374 -4.12 13.49 15.42
N SER A 375 -4.90 13.94 14.42
CA SER A 375 -6.29 14.35 14.62
C SER A 375 -7.13 13.24 15.24
N HIS A 376 -6.98 11.99 14.76
CA HIS A 376 -7.66 10.83 15.36
C HIS A 376 -7.32 10.67 16.84
N TYR A 377 -6.03 10.65 17.20
CA TYR A 377 -5.62 10.46 18.60
C TYR A 377 -6.07 11.61 19.50
N LEU A 378 -5.96 12.86 19.04
CA LEU A 378 -6.43 14.02 19.79
C LEU A 378 -7.94 13.97 20.05
N LEU A 379 -8.73 13.58 19.03
CA LEU A 379 -10.18 13.40 19.17
C LEU A 379 -10.52 12.31 20.19
N ASN A 380 -9.74 11.24 20.24
CA ASN A 380 -9.95 10.16 21.22
C ASN A 380 -9.57 10.59 22.65
N GLU A 381 -8.64 11.54 22.80
CA GLU A 381 -8.29 12.17 24.08
C GLU A 381 -9.23 13.32 24.46
N GLY A 382 -10.32 13.52 23.73
CA GLY A 382 -11.34 14.53 24.05
C GLY A 382 -11.02 15.96 23.57
N PHE A 383 -10.00 16.16 22.76
CA PHE A 383 -9.75 17.49 22.17
C PHE A 383 -10.74 17.82 21.05
N ALA A 384 -11.05 19.10 20.88
CA ALA A 384 -11.61 19.58 19.63
C ALA A 384 -10.48 19.89 18.65
N VAL A 385 -10.58 19.39 17.41
CA VAL A 385 -9.58 19.54 16.38
C VAL A 385 -10.10 20.37 15.23
N VAL A 386 -9.41 21.45 14.89
CA VAL A 386 -9.57 22.19 13.66
C VAL A 386 -8.35 21.93 12.80
N ALA A 387 -8.53 21.28 11.69
CA ALA A 387 -7.47 21.00 10.74
C ALA A 387 -7.45 22.09 9.66
N ALA A 388 -6.32 22.79 9.51
CA ALA A 388 -6.08 23.78 8.47
C ALA A 388 -5.25 23.17 7.36
N GLU A 389 -5.78 23.14 6.13
CA GLU A 389 -5.09 22.66 4.94
C GLU A 389 -4.87 23.78 3.94
N GLY A 390 -3.65 23.90 3.41
CA GLY A 390 -3.28 24.92 2.42
C GLY A 390 -3.88 24.67 1.03
N LEU A 391 -4.15 23.42 0.71
CA LEU A 391 -4.84 23.02 -0.51
C LEU A 391 -6.36 23.05 -0.30
N LYS A 392 -7.11 23.01 -1.41
CA LYS A 392 -8.55 22.78 -1.34
C LYS A 392 -8.81 21.33 -0.95
N VAL A 393 -9.70 21.14 0.02
CA VAL A 393 -10.19 19.82 0.45
C VAL A 393 -11.71 19.85 0.38
N GLU A 394 -12.29 19.05 -0.49
CA GLU A 394 -13.73 18.88 -0.56
C GLU A 394 -14.20 17.92 0.53
N SER A 395 -15.25 18.29 1.25
CA SER A 395 -15.80 17.46 2.31
C SER A 395 -16.34 16.14 1.74
N ALA A 396 -15.87 15.02 2.27
CA ALA A 396 -16.39 13.72 1.87
C ALA A 396 -17.85 13.53 2.31
N LEU A 397 -18.28 14.14 3.40
CA LEU A 397 -19.69 14.15 3.80
C LEU A 397 -20.56 14.86 2.74
N GLU A 398 -20.11 15.99 2.19
CA GLU A 398 -20.81 16.70 1.13
C GLU A 398 -20.82 15.94 -0.20
N ILE A 399 -19.68 15.35 -0.61
CA ILE A 399 -19.56 14.54 -1.82
C ILE A 399 -20.58 13.38 -1.83
N TYR A 400 -20.79 12.75 -0.70
CA TYR A 400 -21.71 11.62 -0.57
C TYR A 400 -23.10 12.00 -0.02
N ASN A 401 -23.42 13.29 0.09
CA ASN A 401 -24.69 13.81 0.64
C ASN A 401 -25.03 13.28 2.03
N LEU A 402 -24.04 13.26 2.93
CA LEU A 402 -24.13 12.75 4.29
C LEU A 402 -24.11 13.89 5.32
N SER A 403 -24.75 13.67 6.47
CA SER A 403 -24.54 14.44 7.71
C SER A 403 -23.64 13.66 8.66
N LYS A 404 -23.24 14.30 9.77
CA LYS A 404 -22.46 13.60 10.83
C LYS A 404 -23.24 12.45 11.49
N GLU A 405 -24.56 12.51 11.46
CA GLU A 405 -25.50 11.56 12.04
C GLU A 405 -25.98 10.49 11.03
N SER A 406 -25.67 10.64 9.74
CA SER A 406 -26.05 9.68 8.71
C SER A 406 -25.34 8.35 8.90
N ASN A 407 -26.00 7.24 8.55
CA ASN A 407 -25.31 5.98 8.38
C ASN A 407 -24.32 6.09 7.22
N LEU A 408 -23.14 5.52 7.39
CA LEU A 408 -22.10 5.50 6.35
C LEU A 408 -22.49 4.53 5.22
N PRO A 409 -22.16 4.85 3.97
CA PRO A 409 -22.47 4.00 2.84
C PRO A 409 -21.59 2.73 2.83
N SER A 410 -22.00 1.71 2.06
CA SER A 410 -21.14 0.59 1.75
C SER A 410 -19.85 1.05 1.05
N PHE A 411 -18.71 0.62 1.56
CA PHE A 411 -17.43 0.91 0.92
C PHE A 411 -17.40 0.35 -0.51
N LYS A 412 -17.71 -0.93 -0.65
CA LYS A 412 -17.63 -1.65 -1.93
C LYS A 412 -18.59 -1.09 -2.99
N ASP A 413 -19.82 -0.74 -2.62
CA ASP A 413 -20.85 -0.38 -3.59
C ASP A 413 -20.83 1.12 -3.94
N VAL A 414 -20.36 1.98 -3.04
CA VAL A 414 -20.47 3.43 -3.17
C VAL A 414 -19.13 4.14 -3.26
N ILE A 415 -18.16 3.76 -2.40
CA ILE A 415 -16.90 4.48 -2.26
C ILE A 415 -15.82 3.91 -3.18
N GLU A 416 -15.67 2.59 -3.25
CA GLU A 416 -14.65 1.94 -4.06
C GLU A 416 -14.89 2.20 -5.55
N LYS A 417 -13.93 2.86 -6.18
CA LYS A 417 -13.91 3.20 -7.61
C LYS A 417 -12.55 2.84 -8.18
N GLU A 418 -12.49 2.66 -9.49
CA GLU A 418 -11.19 2.65 -10.17
C GLU A 418 -10.49 3.99 -9.90
N LEU A 419 -9.15 3.96 -9.74
CA LEU A 419 -8.41 5.14 -9.26
C LEU A 419 -8.49 6.33 -10.23
N ASP A 420 -8.66 6.09 -11.53
CA ASP A 420 -8.84 7.10 -12.57
C ASP A 420 -10.29 7.66 -12.65
N GLU A 421 -11.25 6.99 -12.01
CA GLU A 421 -12.64 7.44 -11.89
C GLU A 421 -12.96 8.06 -10.52
N ARG A 422 -12.06 7.91 -9.56
CA ARG A 422 -12.25 8.36 -8.18
C ARG A 422 -12.34 9.88 -8.09
N ILE A 423 -13.19 10.39 -7.21
CA ILE A 423 -13.25 11.81 -6.87
C ILE A 423 -12.04 12.17 -6.01
N ILE A 424 -11.26 13.15 -6.47
CA ILE A 424 -10.08 13.66 -5.76
C ILE A 424 -10.55 14.78 -4.83
N SER A 425 -10.60 14.51 -3.53
CA SER A 425 -11.05 15.50 -2.53
C SER A 425 -9.94 16.45 -2.07
N GLY A 426 -8.68 16.16 -2.36
CA GLY A 426 -7.52 16.91 -1.85
C GLY A 426 -7.07 16.49 -0.44
N PHE A 427 -7.77 15.58 0.21
CA PHE A 427 -7.40 15.04 1.51
C PHE A 427 -6.26 14.03 1.41
N GLY A 428 -5.39 13.97 2.42
CA GLY A 428 -4.37 12.92 2.55
C GLY A 428 -2.93 13.35 2.26
N GLY A 429 -2.70 14.58 1.78
CA GLY A 429 -1.35 15.10 1.52
C GLY A 429 -0.55 14.17 0.61
N VAL A 430 0.65 13.75 1.03
CA VAL A 430 1.52 12.87 0.25
C VAL A 430 0.88 11.53 -0.10
N SER A 431 -0.06 11.02 0.70
CA SER A 431 -0.81 9.80 0.37
C SER A 431 -1.72 10.00 -0.85
N GLU A 432 -2.25 11.22 -1.05
CA GLU A 432 -3.04 11.54 -2.23
C GLU A 432 -2.16 11.80 -3.47
N TYR A 433 -1.17 12.66 -3.36
CA TYR A 433 -0.44 13.18 -4.52
C TYR A 433 1.03 12.76 -4.63
N GLY A 434 1.60 12.10 -3.64
CA GLY A 434 3.00 11.66 -3.66
C GLY A 434 3.20 10.16 -3.80
N ILE A 435 2.13 9.37 -3.69
CA ILE A 435 2.10 7.93 -3.93
C ILE A 435 1.24 7.69 -5.17
N THR A 436 1.64 6.72 -5.97
CA THR A 436 1.03 6.45 -7.27
C THR A 436 -0.15 5.47 -7.19
N SER A 437 -0.56 4.93 -8.32
CA SER A 437 -1.60 3.93 -8.45
C SER A 437 -1.23 2.53 -7.89
N ARG A 438 -0.06 2.37 -7.32
CA ARG A 438 0.32 1.13 -6.61
C ARG A 438 -0.40 0.93 -5.27
N TRP A 439 -1.00 1.99 -4.71
CA TRP A 439 -1.76 1.97 -3.47
C TRP A 439 -3.21 2.43 -3.71
N ASP A 440 -4.17 1.73 -3.07
CA ASP A 440 -5.59 2.02 -3.22
C ASP A 440 -6.02 3.28 -2.45
N LYS A 441 -6.08 4.39 -3.15
CA LYS A 441 -6.44 5.70 -2.61
C LYS A 441 -7.91 5.83 -2.18
N ASN A 442 -8.76 4.85 -2.48
CA ASN A 442 -10.12 4.82 -1.93
C ASN A 442 -10.11 4.78 -0.40
N PHE A 443 -9.06 4.23 0.20
CA PHE A 443 -8.86 4.24 1.64
C PHE A 443 -8.71 5.64 2.24
N LEU A 444 -8.28 6.65 1.48
CA LEU A 444 -8.28 8.04 1.95
C LEU A 444 -9.70 8.56 2.18
N THR A 445 -10.64 8.19 1.31
CA THR A 445 -12.06 8.54 1.49
C THR A 445 -12.64 7.91 2.77
N VAL A 446 -12.24 6.66 3.07
CA VAL A 446 -12.61 6.00 4.34
C VAL A 446 -12.15 6.84 5.54
N LEU A 447 -10.86 7.21 5.57
CA LEU A 447 -10.30 8.00 6.69
C LEU A 447 -10.92 9.39 6.78
N GLN A 448 -11.15 10.05 5.66
CA GLN A 448 -11.77 11.38 5.61
C GLN A 448 -13.19 11.35 6.17
N LEU A 449 -14.04 10.43 5.70
CA LEU A 449 -15.41 10.26 6.19
C LEU A 449 -15.45 10.00 7.70
N LEU A 450 -14.58 9.10 8.19
CA LEU A 450 -14.54 8.73 9.60
C LEU A 450 -14.07 9.88 10.51
N LEU A 451 -13.18 10.74 10.03
CA LEU A 451 -12.76 11.94 10.77
C LEU A 451 -13.81 13.04 10.69
N GLU A 452 -14.33 13.38 9.51
CA GLU A 452 -15.31 14.45 9.32
C GLU A 452 -16.61 14.19 10.08
N ARG A 453 -16.97 12.92 10.24
CA ARG A 453 -18.13 12.50 11.03
C ARG A 453 -17.99 12.81 12.54
N ARG A 454 -16.75 12.92 13.06
CA ARG A 454 -16.52 13.22 14.49
C ARG A 454 -17.06 14.61 14.83
N LYS A 455 -17.87 14.71 15.90
CA LYS A 455 -18.52 15.96 16.33
C LYS A 455 -17.53 17.11 16.53
N ASN A 456 -16.39 16.81 17.14
CA ASN A 456 -15.37 17.79 17.51
C ASN A 456 -14.26 17.96 16.46
N PHE A 457 -14.49 17.52 15.21
CA PHE A 457 -13.55 17.68 14.10
C PHE A 457 -14.11 18.63 13.03
N LYS A 458 -13.24 19.53 12.55
CA LYS A 458 -13.56 20.44 11.44
C LYS A 458 -12.34 20.63 10.54
N VAL A 459 -12.54 20.59 9.24
CA VAL A 459 -11.55 20.95 8.22
C VAL A 459 -11.80 22.38 7.76
N LEU A 460 -10.75 23.16 7.60
CA LEU A 460 -10.72 24.45 6.93
C LEU A 460 -9.66 24.37 5.82
N ASP A 461 -10.12 24.38 4.59
CA ASP A 461 -9.27 24.31 3.40
C ASP A 461 -8.88 25.70 2.88
N GLY A 462 -7.91 25.79 1.99
CA GLY A 462 -7.37 27.05 1.49
C GLY A 462 -6.70 27.91 2.57
N ILE A 463 -6.42 27.37 3.74
CA ILE A 463 -5.82 28.05 4.90
C ILE A 463 -4.34 27.75 4.99
N ARG A 464 -3.52 28.62 4.45
CA ARG A 464 -2.06 28.52 4.53
C ARG A 464 -1.54 29.06 5.87
N PHE A 465 -0.90 28.21 6.66
CA PHE A 465 -0.24 28.66 7.89
C PHE A 465 0.98 29.53 7.59
N GLY A 466 0.99 30.73 8.14
CA GLY A 466 1.93 31.81 7.83
C GLY A 466 1.42 32.83 6.80
N GLY A 467 0.47 32.43 5.96
CA GLY A 467 -0.15 33.33 4.99
C GLY A 467 -1.55 33.80 5.41
N THR A 468 -2.44 32.83 5.64
CA THR A 468 -3.84 33.10 6.02
C THR A 468 -4.01 33.21 7.52
N ILE A 469 -3.32 32.39 8.31
CA ILE A 469 -3.34 32.37 9.77
C ILE A 469 -1.91 32.20 10.29
N THR A 470 -1.55 33.00 11.29
CA THR A 470 -0.27 32.90 12.02
C THR A 470 -0.44 32.15 13.35
N ALA A 471 0.66 31.80 14.00
CA ALA A 471 0.63 31.24 15.36
C ALA A 471 -0.03 32.21 16.36
N GLU A 472 0.24 33.52 16.23
CA GLU A 472 -0.36 34.54 17.07
C GLU A 472 -1.89 34.63 16.87
N ASP A 473 -2.36 34.56 15.63
CA ASP A 473 -3.79 34.53 15.32
C ASP A 473 -4.46 33.29 15.89
N ALA A 474 -3.81 32.14 15.81
CA ALA A 474 -4.32 30.91 16.41
C ALA A 474 -4.52 31.04 17.93
N TRP A 475 -3.59 31.66 18.65
CA TRP A 475 -3.74 31.94 20.09
C TRP A 475 -4.90 32.90 20.36
N LYS A 476 -5.05 33.96 19.56
CA LYS A 476 -6.16 34.93 19.67
C LYS A 476 -7.53 34.28 19.40
N LEU A 477 -7.58 33.26 18.53
CA LEU A 477 -8.79 32.48 18.24
C LEU A 477 -9.10 31.43 19.33
N GLY A 478 -8.29 31.35 20.37
CA GLY A 478 -8.50 30.50 21.53
C GLY A 478 -8.10 29.04 21.31
N PHE A 479 -7.21 28.78 20.39
CA PHE A 479 -6.54 27.48 20.34
C PHE A 479 -5.59 27.34 21.53
N THR A 480 -5.58 26.17 22.15
CA THR A 480 -4.68 25.85 23.27
C THR A 480 -3.40 25.19 22.81
N HIS A 481 -3.40 24.59 21.62
CA HIS A 481 -2.28 23.89 21.02
C HIS A 481 -2.24 24.12 19.51
N ILE A 482 -1.04 24.08 18.94
CA ILE A 482 -0.82 24.07 17.49
C ILE A 482 0.05 22.85 17.18
N ALA A 483 -0.40 22.02 16.26
CA ALA A 483 0.32 20.86 15.78
C ALA A 483 0.77 21.07 14.32
N LEU A 484 2.08 21.15 14.10
CA LEU A 484 2.66 21.35 12.77
C LEU A 484 2.85 20.01 12.05
N ALA A 485 1.95 19.68 11.15
CA ALA A 485 1.99 18.48 10.31
C ALA A 485 2.22 18.82 8.83
N THR A 486 3.10 19.81 8.58
CA THR A 486 3.32 20.42 7.25
C THR A 486 4.15 19.58 6.29
N GLY A 487 4.50 18.35 6.68
CA GLY A 487 5.19 17.38 5.85
C GLY A 487 6.66 17.70 5.52
N ALA A 488 7.23 16.94 4.60
CA ALA A 488 8.62 17.06 4.15
C ALA A 488 8.67 17.24 2.61
N GLY A 489 7.84 18.10 2.09
CA GLY A 489 7.68 18.32 0.64
C GLY A 489 8.72 19.27 0.03
N LYS A 490 9.68 19.80 0.80
CA LYS A 490 10.72 20.69 0.24
C LYS A 490 11.72 19.86 -0.58
N PRO A 491 11.77 20.00 -1.94
CA PRO A 491 12.67 19.20 -2.77
C PRO A 491 14.13 19.62 -2.58
N THR A 492 15.02 18.65 -2.64
CA THR A 492 16.46 18.89 -2.66
C THR A 492 16.87 19.46 -4.01
N LEU A 493 17.62 20.56 -3.96
CA LEU A 493 18.22 21.16 -5.15
C LEU A 493 19.57 20.48 -5.44
N ILE A 494 19.74 19.98 -6.64
CA ILE A 494 21.02 19.46 -7.12
C ILE A 494 21.77 20.52 -7.92
N ARG A 495 23.10 20.44 -7.90
CA ARG A 495 23.95 21.30 -8.75
C ARG A 495 23.92 20.73 -10.18
N LEU A 496 23.10 21.34 -11.02
CA LEU A 496 22.92 20.98 -12.42
C LEU A 496 22.85 22.28 -13.22
N LYS A 497 23.77 22.47 -14.14
CA LYS A 497 23.76 23.66 -15.01
C LYS A 497 22.51 23.65 -15.88
N ASN A 498 21.92 24.80 -16.13
CA ASN A 498 20.67 24.98 -16.88
C ASN A 498 19.46 24.31 -16.24
N ASN A 499 19.43 24.22 -14.90
CA ASN A 499 18.37 23.51 -14.14
C ASN A 499 17.03 24.28 -14.05
N LEU A 500 16.92 25.44 -14.69
CA LEU A 500 15.68 26.22 -14.79
C LEU A 500 15.10 26.24 -16.23
N SER A 501 15.74 25.53 -17.17
CA SER A 501 15.31 25.48 -18.55
C SER A 501 14.02 24.67 -18.73
N ARG A 502 13.30 24.97 -19.80
CA ARG A 502 12.08 24.25 -20.18
C ARG A 502 12.37 22.75 -20.35
N GLY A 503 11.48 21.92 -19.83
CA GLY A 503 11.63 20.47 -19.81
C GLY A 503 12.13 19.92 -18.47
N LEU A 504 12.69 20.74 -17.53
CA LEU A 504 13.07 20.27 -16.21
C LEU A 504 12.01 20.59 -15.17
N ARG A 505 11.67 19.60 -14.34
CA ARG A 505 10.72 19.72 -13.22
C ARG A 505 11.23 18.98 -11.98
N LYS A 506 10.73 19.35 -10.83
CA LYS A 506 10.86 18.52 -9.62
C LYS A 506 9.85 17.37 -9.70
N ALA A 507 10.27 16.18 -9.30
CA ALA A 507 9.43 14.99 -9.29
C ALA A 507 8.16 15.18 -8.44
N SER A 508 8.31 15.77 -7.25
CA SER A 508 7.18 16.07 -6.36
C SER A 508 6.16 17.01 -6.99
N ASP A 509 6.62 18.03 -7.72
CA ASP A 509 5.72 19.01 -8.37
C ASP A 509 4.93 18.35 -9.50
N PHE A 510 5.58 17.47 -10.27
CA PHE A 510 4.91 16.70 -11.32
C PHE A 510 3.86 15.74 -10.76
N LEU A 511 4.20 14.91 -9.76
CA LEU A 511 3.27 13.95 -9.15
C LEU A 511 2.08 14.67 -8.51
N MET A 512 2.35 15.77 -7.80
CA MET A 512 1.29 16.58 -7.20
C MET A 512 0.38 17.20 -8.26
N ALA A 513 0.94 17.76 -9.33
CA ALA A 513 0.15 18.34 -10.41
C ALA A 513 -0.68 17.26 -11.13
N LEU A 514 -0.08 16.10 -11.43
CA LEU A 514 -0.76 14.98 -12.08
C LEU A 514 -2.02 14.57 -11.32
N GLN A 515 -1.90 14.43 -10.00
CA GLN A 515 -2.99 13.98 -9.14
C GLN A 515 -4.01 15.08 -8.88
N LEU A 516 -3.60 16.25 -8.36
CA LEU A 516 -4.52 17.29 -7.93
C LEU A 516 -5.29 17.97 -9.08
N THR A 517 -4.73 18.01 -10.29
CA THR A 517 -5.43 18.55 -11.46
C THR A 517 -6.24 17.50 -12.21
N GLY A 518 -6.12 16.23 -11.80
CA GLY A 518 -6.72 15.11 -12.52
C GLY A 518 -6.24 15.01 -13.98
N ALA A 519 -4.98 15.37 -14.25
CA ALA A 519 -4.45 15.45 -15.62
C ALA A 519 -4.58 14.13 -16.40
N ALA A 520 -4.59 13.00 -15.72
CA ALA A 520 -4.83 11.67 -16.30
C ALA A 520 -6.29 11.42 -16.72
N ARG A 521 -7.23 12.24 -16.27
CA ARG A 521 -8.64 12.08 -16.61
C ARG A 521 -8.94 12.66 -17.99
N LYS A 522 -9.85 12.02 -18.72
CA LYS A 522 -10.27 12.47 -20.07
C LYS A 522 -11.00 13.83 -20.03
N ASP A 523 -11.74 14.10 -18.97
CA ASP A 523 -12.52 15.31 -18.74
C ASP A 523 -11.70 16.48 -18.15
N SER A 524 -10.45 16.27 -17.76
CA SER A 524 -9.57 17.33 -17.28
C SER A 524 -8.98 18.16 -18.41
N LEU A 525 -9.01 19.49 -18.25
CA LEU A 525 -8.35 20.43 -19.17
C LEU A 525 -6.83 20.49 -18.98
N SER A 526 -6.32 19.91 -17.89
CA SER A 526 -4.90 19.97 -17.55
C SER A 526 -4.06 19.15 -18.51
N ASN A 527 -2.94 19.74 -18.96
CA ASN A 527 -1.90 19.08 -19.74
C ASN A 527 -0.55 19.39 -19.09
N LEU A 528 0.17 18.36 -18.65
CA LEU A 528 1.46 18.53 -17.99
C LEU A 528 2.63 18.64 -18.97
N GLN A 529 2.39 18.48 -20.24
CA GLN A 529 3.33 18.66 -21.37
C GLN A 529 4.64 17.87 -21.17
N ILE A 530 4.55 16.55 -21.25
CA ILE A 530 5.70 15.64 -21.23
C ILE A 530 6.09 15.31 -22.66
N SER A 531 7.40 15.33 -22.95
CA SER A 531 7.98 14.87 -24.20
C SER A 531 8.97 13.74 -23.95
N LEU A 532 8.94 12.72 -24.80
CA LEU A 532 9.91 11.63 -24.78
C LEU A 532 11.11 11.93 -25.70
N PRO A 533 12.31 11.42 -25.38
CA PRO A 533 12.65 10.62 -24.20
C PRO A 533 12.63 11.45 -22.90
N ALA A 534 12.30 10.77 -21.78
CA ALA A 534 12.32 11.41 -20.46
C ALA A 534 13.34 10.76 -19.53
N LEU A 535 13.99 11.58 -18.67
CA LEU A 535 14.93 11.13 -17.67
C LEU A 535 14.41 11.44 -16.26
N VAL A 536 14.60 10.51 -15.34
CA VAL A 536 14.32 10.71 -13.91
C VAL A 536 15.62 10.54 -13.12
N ILE A 537 16.08 11.61 -12.45
CA ILE A 537 17.33 11.64 -11.69
C ILE A 537 17.02 11.35 -10.23
N GLY A 538 17.35 10.14 -9.76
CA GLY A 538 17.13 9.72 -8.37
C GLY A 538 17.23 8.21 -8.18
N GLY A 539 17.17 7.76 -6.92
CA GLY A 539 17.25 6.32 -6.57
C GLY A 539 16.31 5.92 -5.43
N GLY A 540 15.32 6.75 -5.11
CA GLY A 540 14.29 6.46 -4.11
C GLY A 540 12.93 6.13 -4.73
N LEU A 541 11.93 5.79 -3.92
CA LEU A 541 10.58 5.48 -4.38
C LEU A 541 9.94 6.61 -5.19
N THR A 542 10.18 7.88 -4.83
CA THR A 542 9.69 9.02 -5.63
C THR A 542 10.24 9.01 -7.06
N ALA A 543 11.48 8.54 -7.26
CA ALA A 543 12.05 8.43 -8.62
C ALA A 543 11.36 7.30 -9.41
N ILE A 544 11.10 6.16 -8.77
CA ILE A 544 10.36 5.05 -9.37
C ILE A 544 8.95 5.51 -9.73
N ASP A 545 8.21 6.05 -8.77
CA ASP A 545 6.87 6.56 -8.97
C ASP A 545 6.81 7.59 -10.11
N THR A 546 7.77 8.52 -10.17
CA THR A 546 7.82 9.52 -11.24
C THR A 546 8.06 8.87 -12.60
N ALA A 547 8.92 7.87 -12.68
CA ALA A 547 9.24 7.20 -13.94
C ALA A 547 8.04 6.41 -14.48
N THR A 548 7.41 5.59 -13.63
CA THR A 548 6.25 4.78 -14.00
C THR A 548 5.04 5.64 -14.36
N GLU A 549 4.77 6.70 -13.57
CA GLU A 549 3.66 7.61 -13.85
C GLU A 549 3.88 8.46 -15.10
N THR A 550 5.13 8.86 -15.39
CA THR A 550 5.47 9.55 -16.65
C THR A 550 5.18 8.65 -17.85
N LEU A 551 5.59 7.38 -17.77
CA LEU A 551 5.39 6.43 -18.87
C LEU A 551 3.90 6.13 -19.10
N ALA A 552 3.12 6.01 -18.00
CA ALA A 552 1.67 5.77 -18.04
C ALA A 552 0.87 7.00 -18.50
N TYR A 553 1.32 8.21 -18.15
CA TYR A 553 0.64 9.45 -18.50
C TYR A 553 0.83 9.84 -19.96
N TYR A 554 1.98 9.55 -20.55
CA TYR A 554 2.29 9.96 -21.91
C TYR A 554 1.25 9.52 -22.97
N PRO A 555 0.81 8.24 -23.01
CA PRO A 555 -0.27 7.80 -23.90
C PRO A 555 -1.57 8.60 -23.73
N ILE A 556 -1.96 8.86 -22.50
CA ILE A 556 -3.19 9.62 -22.18
C ILE A 556 -3.05 11.05 -22.70
N GLN A 557 -1.90 11.71 -22.46
CA GLN A 557 -1.64 13.07 -22.89
C GLN A 557 -1.75 13.21 -24.40
N VAL A 558 -1.04 12.35 -25.16
CA VAL A 558 -0.99 12.48 -26.63
C VAL A 558 -2.30 12.08 -27.30
N GLU A 559 -3.03 11.07 -26.76
CA GLU A 559 -4.34 10.69 -27.27
C GLU A 559 -5.37 11.80 -27.04
N LYS A 560 -5.40 12.37 -25.82
CA LYS A 560 -6.26 13.52 -25.49
C LYS A 560 -5.97 14.72 -26.37
N PHE A 561 -4.70 14.99 -26.64
CA PHE A 561 -4.29 16.04 -27.55
C PHE A 561 -4.77 15.76 -28.98
N TYR A 562 -4.59 14.55 -29.49
CA TYR A 562 -5.03 14.13 -30.81
C TYR A 562 -6.54 14.28 -30.99
N GLU A 563 -7.34 13.78 -30.05
CA GLU A 563 -8.79 13.87 -30.10
C GLU A 563 -9.30 15.31 -30.11
N ASN A 564 -8.72 16.19 -29.27
CA ASN A 564 -9.10 17.59 -29.18
C ASN A 564 -8.63 18.39 -30.42
N ALA A 565 -7.39 18.20 -30.85
CA ALA A 565 -6.85 18.87 -32.05
C ALA A 565 -7.63 18.47 -33.30
N LYS A 566 -8.02 17.21 -33.45
CA LYS A 566 -8.85 16.74 -34.56
C LYS A 566 -10.17 17.51 -34.64
N ARG A 567 -10.87 17.68 -33.50
CA ARG A 567 -12.12 18.46 -33.43
C ARG A 567 -11.91 19.92 -33.81
N LEU A 568 -10.80 20.54 -33.41
CA LEU A 568 -10.46 21.92 -33.77
C LEU A 568 -10.10 22.07 -35.23
N ILE A 569 -9.35 21.14 -35.81
CA ILE A 569 -9.03 21.10 -37.23
C ILE A 569 -10.27 20.89 -38.11
N GLU A 570 -11.27 20.15 -37.67
CA GLU A 570 -12.55 20.02 -38.36
C GLU A 570 -13.33 21.34 -38.42
N ILE A 571 -13.11 22.24 -37.45
CA ILE A 571 -13.72 23.59 -37.43
C ILE A 571 -12.91 24.58 -38.26
N ASP A 572 -11.57 24.59 -38.12
CA ASP A 572 -10.63 25.41 -38.86
C ASP A 572 -9.40 24.58 -39.28
N ASN A 573 -9.27 24.28 -40.56
CA ASN A 573 -8.19 23.45 -41.09
C ASN A 573 -6.78 24.00 -40.81
N ASN A 574 -6.68 25.31 -40.57
CA ASN A 574 -5.45 25.99 -40.25
C ASN A 574 -5.26 26.30 -38.76
N TYR A 575 -6.13 25.77 -37.89
CA TYR A 575 -6.14 26.13 -36.48
C TYR A 575 -4.78 26.02 -35.80
N LEU A 576 -4.06 24.90 -35.98
CA LEU A 576 -2.74 24.69 -35.38
C LEU A 576 -1.69 25.66 -35.93
N ILE A 577 -1.67 25.86 -37.26
CA ILE A 577 -0.71 26.76 -37.92
C ILE A 577 -0.94 28.22 -37.49
N ASN A 578 -2.19 28.61 -37.29
CA ASN A 578 -2.55 29.95 -36.87
C ASN A 578 -2.35 30.19 -35.37
N THR A 579 -2.28 29.13 -34.56
CA THR A 579 -2.25 29.19 -33.09
C THR A 579 -0.85 29.03 -32.53
N TYR A 580 -0.04 28.15 -33.12
CA TYR A 580 1.27 27.74 -32.59
C TYR A 580 2.41 28.40 -33.36
N ASP A 581 3.51 28.71 -32.65
CA ASP A 581 4.77 29.06 -33.26
C ASP A 581 5.46 27.82 -33.88
N GLU A 582 6.65 28.00 -34.46
CA GLU A 582 7.39 26.94 -35.19
C GLU A 582 7.79 25.78 -34.25
N GLU A 583 8.24 26.10 -33.02
CA GLU A 583 8.60 25.10 -32.00
C GLU A 583 7.37 24.34 -31.50
N GLU A 584 6.32 25.08 -31.16
CA GLU A 584 5.05 24.51 -30.64
C GLU A 584 4.39 23.65 -31.71
N LEU A 585 4.40 24.08 -32.99
CA LEU A 585 3.85 23.32 -34.10
C LEU A 585 4.62 22.03 -34.35
N THR A 586 5.94 22.04 -34.21
CA THR A 586 6.78 20.84 -34.30
C THR A 586 6.40 19.84 -33.20
N GLN A 587 6.26 20.30 -31.96
CA GLN A 587 5.85 19.44 -30.84
C GLN A 587 4.41 18.95 -31.00
N ALA A 588 3.50 19.81 -31.46
CA ALA A 588 2.10 19.45 -31.71
C ALA A 588 1.98 18.34 -32.77
N ASN A 589 2.77 18.40 -33.84
CA ASN A 589 2.78 17.36 -34.87
C ASN A 589 3.26 16.01 -34.31
N ILE A 590 4.27 15.99 -33.45
CA ILE A 590 4.73 14.77 -32.76
C ILE A 590 3.59 14.21 -31.89
N TYR A 591 2.91 15.05 -31.14
CA TYR A 591 1.79 14.60 -30.29
C TYR A 591 0.59 14.09 -31.11
N LEU A 592 0.32 14.69 -32.26
CA LEU A 592 -0.72 14.21 -33.18
C LEU A 592 -0.40 12.84 -33.75
N GLU A 593 0.83 12.61 -34.19
CA GLU A 593 1.29 11.32 -34.71
C GLU A 593 1.23 10.23 -33.63
N HIS A 594 1.85 10.49 -32.48
CA HIS A 594 1.84 9.55 -31.36
C HIS A 594 0.42 9.29 -30.84
N GLY A 595 -0.39 10.35 -30.70
CA GLY A 595 -1.78 10.24 -30.24
C GLY A 595 -2.66 9.42 -31.18
N LYS A 596 -2.46 9.56 -32.50
CA LYS A 596 -3.15 8.73 -33.50
C LYS A 596 -2.81 7.24 -33.33
N ILE A 597 -1.51 6.93 -33.17
CA ILE A 597 -1.04 5.55 -32.98
C ILE A 597 -1.61 4.96 -31.68
N ILE A 598 -1.57 5.69 -30.58
CA ILE A 598 -2.14 5.24 -29.29
C ILE A 598 -3.65 4.98 -29.41
N HIS A 599 -4.36 5.90 -30.06
CA HIS A 599 -5.81 5.77 -30.29
C HIS A 599 -6.16 4.50 -31.11
N GLU A 600 -5.41 4.22 -32.18
CA GLU A 600 -5.61 3.04 -33.02
C GLU A 600 -5.32 1.73 -32.25
N ILE A 601 -4.25 1.71 -31.43
CA ILE A 601 -3.92 0.54 -30.59
C ILE A 601 -5.02 0.28 -29.58
N ARG A 602 -5.49 1.33 -28.88
CA ARG A 602 -6.56 1.22 -27.89
C ARG A 602 -7.86 0.72 -28.51
N LYS A 603 -8.24 1.29 -29.65
CA LYS A 603 -9.43 0.87 -30.38
C LYS A 603 -9.36 -0.61 -30.77
N LYS A 604 -8.23 -1.04 -31.33
CA LYS A 604 -8.03 -2.45 -31.73
C LYS A 604 -8.06 -3.40 -30.53
N ALA A 605 -7.46 -3.00 -29.41
CA ALA A 605 -7.50 -3.79 -28.16
C ALA A 605 -8.92 -3.92 -27.60
N GLN A 606 -9.72 -2.84 -27.65
CA GLN A 606 -11.13 -2.88 -27.26
C GLN A 606 -11.95 -3.81 -28.14
N GLU A 607 -11.75 -3.75 -29.47
CA GLU A 607 -12.44 -4.64 -30.44
C GLU A 607 -12.13 -6.12 -30.16
N ASN A 608 -10.92 -6.43 -29.68
CA ASN A 608 -10.47 -7.79 -29.36
C ASN A 608 -10.73 -8.19 -27.91
N ASN A 609 -11.27 -7.31 -27.07
CA ASN A 609 -11.41 -7.48 -25.61
C ASN A 609 -10.08 -7.80 -24.91
N GLU A 610 -9.02 -7.08 -25.32
CA GLU A 610 -7.67 -7.21 -24.80
C GLU A 610 -7.19 -5.90 -24.16
N LYS A 611 -6.13 -5.99 -23.34
CA LYS A 611 -5.43 -4.79 -22.86
C LYS A 611 -4.50 -4.25 -23.95
N PRO A 612 -4.51 -2.93 -24.20
CA PRO A 612 -3.59 -2.32 -25.17
C PRO A 612 -2.13 -2.48 -24.74
N ASP A 613 -1.24 -2.62 -25.73
CA ASP A 613 0.20 -2.68 -25.53
C ASP A 613 0.86 -1.48 -26.19
N PHE A 614 1.19 -0.48 -25.39
CA PHE A 614 1.85 0.75 -25.86
C PHE A 614 3.37 0.67 -25.79
N LEU A 615 3.92 -0.29 -25.03
CA LEU A 615 5.34 -0.31 -24.68
C LEU A 615 6.28 -0.36 -25.87
N PRO A 616 6.02 -1.09 -26.98
CA PRO A 616 6.90 -1.09 -28.15
C PRO A 616 7.10 0.32 -28.73
N TYR A 617 6.04 1.09 -28.87
CA TYR A 617 6.08 2.47 -29.38
C TYR A 617 6.69 3.44 -28.37
N LEU A 618 6.36 3.29 -27.09
CA LEU A 618 6.96 4.13 -26.05
C LEU A 618 8.49 3.97 -26.01
N LYS A 619 9.00 2.75 -26.20
CA LYS A 619 10.44 2.49 -26.33
C LYS A 619 11.04 3.10 -27.60
N GLU A 620 10.36 2.99 -28.73
CA GLU A 620 10.77 3.60 -29.99
C GLU A 620 10.87 5.13 -29.87
N TRP A 621 9.96 5.76 -29.15
CA TRP A 621 9.98 7.21 -28.89
C TRP A 621 10.98 7.63 -27.80
N GLY A 622 11.79 6.69 -27.28
CA GLY A 622 12.85 6.91 -26.31
C GLY A 622 12.50 6.61 -24.87
N GLY A 623 11.23 6.34 -24.56
CA GLY A 623 10.78 5.86 -23.25
C GLY A 623 11.14 6.73 -22.05
N VAL A 624 11.20 6.11 -20.88
CA VAL A 624 11.61 6.75 -19.62
C VAL A 624 12.80 5.99 -19.04
N THR A 625 13.86 6.74 -18.71
CA THR A 625 15.07 6.19 -18.08
C THR A 625 15.28 6.80 -16.71
N LEU A 626 15.41 5.95 -15.69
CA LEU A 626 15.82 6.32 -14.35
C LEU A 626 17.34 6.30 -14.26
N VAL A 627 17.93 7.39 -13.77
CA VAL A 627 19.40 7.54 -13.66
C VAL A 627 19.80 7.72 -12.19
N TYR A 628 20.66 6.83 -11.70
CA TYR A 628 21.15 6.90 -10.34
C TYR A 628 22.67 7.10 -10.26
N ARG A 629 23.12 7.95 -9.33
CA ARG A 629 24.52 8.37 -9.21
C ARG A 629 25.47 7.32 -8.61
N LYS A 630 24.96 6.24 -8.06
CA LYS A 630 25.72 5.13 -7.47
C LYS A 630 25.23 3.82 -8.07
N ASN A 631 25.80 2.68 -7.65
CA ASN A 631 25.30 1.38 -8.03
C ASN A 631 23.85 1.15 -7.51
N LEU A 632 23.08 0.37 -8.23
CA LEU A 632 21.66 0.14 -7.95
C LEU A 632 21.43 -0.42 -6.54
N GLN A 633 22.28 -1.35 -6.08
CA GLN A 633 22.17 -1.99 -4.76
C GLN A 633 22.31 -0.99 -3.61
N SER A 634 23.00 0.13 -3.80
CA SER A 634 23.09 1.19 -2.79
C SER A 634 21.92 2.17 -2.81
N SER A 635 20.99 2.05 -3.77
CA SER A 635 19.85 2.93 -3.87
C SER A 635 18.87 2.74 -2.71
N PRO A 636 18.21 3.79 -2.23
CA PRO A 636 17.20 3.66 -1.19
C PRO A 636 16.05 2.73 -1.58
N ALA A 637 15.62 2.74 -2.86
CA ALA A 637 14.58 1.86 -3.35
C ALA A 637 15.01 0.38 -3.27
N TYR A 638 16.20 0.03 -3.72
CA TYR A 638 16.71 -1.35 -3.64
C TYR A 638 16.79 -1.85 -2.19
N ARG A 639 17.33 -1.03 -1.31
CA ARG A 639 17.54 -1.40 0.09
C ARG A 639 16.26 -1.51 0.90
N LEU A 640 15.23 -0.75 0.54
CA LEU A 640 14.03 -0.61 1.34
C LEU A 640 12.80 -1.28 0.71
N ASN A 641 12.66 -1.25 -0.62
CA ASN A 641 11.48 -1.70 -1.35
C ASN A 641 11.88 -2.17 -2.75
N HIS A 642 12.71 -3.22 -2.84
CA HIS A 642 13.22 -3.73 -4.13
C HIS A 642 12.11 -4.27 -5.05
N GLU A 643 10.96 -4.63 -4.50
CA GLU A 643 9.79 -5.04 -5.26
C GLU A 643 9.34 -3.96 -6.25
N GLU A 644 9.43 -2.68 -5.84
CA GLU A 644 9.05 -1.55 -6.69
C GLU A 644 10.00 -1.38 -7.89
N ILE A 645 11.27 -1.78 -7.73
CA ILE A 645 12.23 -1.78 -8.84
C ILE A 645 11.81 -2.83 -9.88
N ASN A 646 11.47 -4.03 -9.43
CA ASN A 646 11.02 -5.10 -10.33
C ASN A 646 9.77 -4.69 -11.11
N GLU A 647 8.80 -4.08 -10.43
CA GLU A 647 7.59 -3.59 -11.08
C GLU A 647 7.86 -2.49 -12.09
N ALA A 648 8.75 -1.54 -11.78
CA ALA A 648 9.15 -0.49 -12.72
C ALA A 648 9.84 -1.06 -13.97
N LEU A 649 10.72 -2.05 -13.81
CA LEU A 649 11.35 -2.75 -14.92
C LEU A 649 10.33 -3.50 -15.78
N GLU A 650 9.35 -4.16 -15.18
CA GLU A 650 8.25 -4.84 -15.87
C GLU A 650 7.34 -3.84 -16.63
N GLU A 651 7.20 -2.62 -16.17
CA GLU A 651 6.51 -1.54 -16.90
C GLU A 651 7.33 -0.96 -18.06
N GLY A 652 8.61 -1.34 -18.18
CA GLY A 652 9.48 -0.93 -19.28
C GLY A 652 10.39 0.24 -18.96
N ILE A 653 10.50 0.64 -17.69
CA ILE A 653 11.51 1.63 -17.27
C ILE A 653 12.90 1.03 -17.41
N LYS A 654 13.81 1.80 -18.02
CA LYS A 654 15.24 1.50 -18.03
C LYS A 654 15.93 2.17 -16.84
N ILE A 655 16.82 1.46 -16.15
CA ILE A 655 17.61 2.03 -15.04
C ILE A 655 19.07 2.07 -15.45
N ILE A 656 19.73 3.20 -15.24
CA ILE A 656 21.17 3.38 -15.48
C ILE A 656 21.82 3.82 -14.16
N GLU A 657 22.90 3.15 -13.79
CA GLU A 657 23.61 3.42 -12.55
C GLU A 657 24.93 4.20 -12.78
N ASN A 658 25.49 4.69 -11.66
CA ASN A 658 26.79 5.35 -11.59
C ASN A 658 26.94 6.64 -12.43
N LEU A 659 25.86 7.34 -12.74
CA LEU A 659 25.88 8.57 -13.51
C LEU A 659 25.50 9.80 -12.68
N ASN A 660 26.42 10.74 -12.59
CA ASN A 660 26.25 12.02 -11.89
C ASN A 660 25.85 13.12 -12.87
N PRO A 661 24.70 13.79 -12.74
CA PRO A 661 24.28 14.82 -13.67
C PRO A 661 25.09 16.11 -13.51
N VAL A 662 25.47 16.74 -14.61
CA VAL A 662 26.31 17.94 -14.66
C VAL A 662 25.61 19.11 -15.30
N GLU A 663 25.01 18.90 -16.49
CA GLU A 663 24.43 19.96 -17.32
C GLU A 663 23.24 19.45 -18.12
N CYS A 664 22.20 20.27 -18.22
CA CYS A 664 21.22 20.15 -19.29
C CYS A 664 21.73 20.87 -20.54
N ILE A 665 21.85 20.15 -21.63
CA ILE A 665 22.20 20.70 -22.95
C ILE A 665 20.90 21.18 -23.59
N LEU A 666 20.92 22.40 -24.12
CA LEU A 666 19.73 23.07 -24.63
C LEU A 666 19.76 23.09 -26.17
N ASN A 667 18.57 23.06 -26.76
CA ASN A 667 18.37 23.35 -28.20
C ASN A 667 18.30 24.86 -28.45
N ASP A 668 18.07 25.24 -29.70
CA ASP A 668 18.01 26.64 -30.16
C ASP A 668 16.88 27.47 -29.53
N TYR A 669 15.92 26.82 -28.85
CA TYR A 669 14.78 27.43 -28.15
C TYR A 669 14.95 27.47 -26.63
N ASP A 670 16.15 27.25 -26.10
CA ASP A 670 16.43 27.12 -24.64
C ASP A 670 15.64 26.01 -23.95
N ALA A 671 15.18 25.01 -24.68
CA ALA A 671 14.57 23.80 -24.14
C ALA A 671 15.60 22.66 -24.05
N ILE A 672 15.38 21.74 -23.10
CA ILE A 672 16.28 20.60 -22.89
C ILE A 672 16.21 19.65 -24.09
N GLU A 673 17.38 19.26 -24.61
CA GLU A 673 17.56 18.27 -25.67
C GLU A 673 18.27 17.02 -25.17
N SER A 674 19.21 17.19 -24.24
CA SER A 674 19.94 16.09 -23.61
C SER A 674 20.49 16.47 -22.24
N VAL A 675 20.98 15.49 -21.48
CA VAL A 675 21.66 15.73 -20.21
C VAL A 675 23.05 15.12 -20.27
N ARG A 676 24.06 15.90 -19.86
CA ARG A 676 25.42 15.45 -19.68
C ARG A 676 25.62 14.93 -18.25
N PHE A 677 26.19 13.74 -18.17
CA PHE A 677 26.57 13.06 -16.94
C PHE A 677 28.08 12.80 -16.91
N VAL A 678 28.59 12.58 -15.71
CA VAL A 678 29.93 12.05 -15.48
C VAL A 678 29.79 10.71 -14.77
N ASP A 679 30.52 9.71 -15.27
CA ASP A 679 30.56 8.39 -14.65
C ASP A 679 31.25 8.50 -13.27
N SER A 680 30.53 8.14 -12.21
CA SER A 680 31.05 8.24 -10.83
C SER A 680 32.15 7.23 -10.49
N THR A 681 32.34 6.21 -11.34
CA THR A 681 33.40 5.19 -11.22
C THR A 681 34.62 5.53 -12.07
N ARG A 682 34.45 6.36 -13.11
CA ARG A 682 35.46 6.79 -14.08
C ARG A 682 35.30 8.29 -14.34
N SER A 683 35.94 9.09 -13.49
CA SER A 683 35.74 10.57 -13.42
C SER A 683 35.98 11.32 -14.72
N ASP A 684 36.67 10.71 -15.69
CA ASP A 684 37.00 11.38 -16.99
C ASP A 684 36.03 11.00 -18.10
N LYS A 685 35.05 10.12 -17.84
CA LYS A 685 34.11 9.68 -18.86
C LYS A 685 32.81 10.51 -18.78
N GLU A 686 32.62 11.36 -19.78
CA GLU A 686 31.36 12.07 -19.99
C GLU A 686 30.39 11.22 -20.82
N ILE A 687 29.12 11.25 -20.44
CA ILE A 687 28.03 10.50 -21.07
C ILE A 687 26.90 11.46 -21.31
N ILE A 688 26.40 11.52 -22.56
CA ILE A 688 25.26 12.34 -22.93
C ILE A 688 24.07 11.42 -23.20
N LEU A 689 22.99 11.64 -22.50
CA LEU A 689 21.72 10.92 -22.69
C LEU A 689 20.67 11.89 -23.28
N PRO A 690 19.96 11.49 -24.34
CA PRO A 690 18.90 12.31 -24.91
C PRO A 690 17.75 12.46 -23.89
N ALA A 691 17.20 13.65 -23.77
CA ALA A 691 16.09 13.94 -22.89
C ALA A 691 15.38 15.23 -23.28
N LYS A 692 14.09 15.17 -23.52
CA LYS A 692 13.22 16.34 -23.70
C LYS A 692 12.49 16.72 -22.42
N THR A 693 12.35 15.76 -21.49
CA THR A 693 11.81 15.98 -20.16
C THR A 693 12.76 15.40 -19.12
N VAL A 694 13.04 16.17 -18.07
CA VAL A 694 13.91 15.76 -16.96
C VAL A 694 13.21 15.99 -15.63
N PHE A 695 13.14 14.95 -14.80
CA PHE A 695 12.62 15.02 -13.45
C PHE A 695 13.73 14.85 -12.41
N VAL A 696 13.76 15.74 -11.43
CA VAL A 696 14.72 15.64 -10.31
C VAL A 696 14.03 15.09 -9.07
N ALA A 697 14.40 13.88 -8.70
CA ALA A 697 13.89 13.12 -7.54
C ALA A 697 15.01 12.84 -6.51
N ALA A 698 15.78 13.88 -6.15
CA ALA A 698 16.98 13.77 -5.31
C ALA A 698 16.70 13.82 -3.79
N GLY A 699 15.48 13.54 -3.37
CA GLY A 699 15.03 13.57 -1.99
C GLY A 699 14.36 14.88 -1.59
N THR A 700 13.82 14.88 -0.37
CA THR A 700 13.09 16.01 0.22
C THR A 700 13.55 16.27 1.65
N SER A 701 13.15 17.41 2.21
CA SER A 701 13.43 17.79 3.59
C SER A 701 12.19 18.37 4.27
N PRO A 702 12.13 18.39 5.61
CA PRO A 702 11.01 18.95 6.36
C PRO A 702 10.70 20.39 5.97
N ASN A 703 9.42 20.73 5.98
CA ASN A 703 8.93 22.06 5.69
C ASN A 703 9.11 22.95 6.91
N ILE A 704 9.97 23.96 6.81
CA ILE A 704 10.24 24.98 7.83
C ILE A 704 9.89 26.39 7.31
N THR A 705 9.03 26.50 6.33
CA THR A 705 8.70 27.77 5.67
C THR A 705 8.18 28.80 6.66
N TYR A 706 7.38 28.40 7.64
CA TYR A 706 6.85 29.30 8.64
C TYR A 706 7.96 30.04 9.42
N GLU A 707 9.02 29.33 9.90
CA GLU A 707 10.12 29.95 10.62
C GLU A 707 10.95 30.90 9.75
N LYS A 708 10.96 30.70 8.43
CA LYS A 708 11.62 31.62 7.49
C LYS A 708 10.82 32.90 7.28
N GLU A 709 9.49 32.81 7.31
CA GLU A 709 8.58 33.96 7.17
C GLU A 709 8.43 34.72 8.48
N TYR A 710 8.43 34.01 9.60
CA TYR A 710 8.28 34.54 10.96
C TYR A 710 9.45 34.09 11.85
N PRO A 711 10.66 34.67 11.66
CA PRO A 711 11.85 34.22 12.36
C PRO A 711 11.74 34.37 13.88
N LYS A 712 12.27 33.38 14.62
CA LYS A 712 12.27 33.29 16.08
C LYS A 712 10.92 32.94 16.72
N THR A 713 9.96 32.47 15.94
CA THR A 713 8.71 31.92 16.50
C THR A 713 8.96 30.57 17.16
N PHE A 714 9.71 29.70 16.50
CA PHE A 714 10.06 28.38 17.02
C PHE A 714 11.56 28.24 17.15
N ARG A 715 12.01 27.55 18.21
CA ARG A 715 13.44 27.28 18.37
C ARG A 715 13.91 26.26 17.33
N MET A 716 14.96 26.60 16.63
CA MET A 716 15.61 25.75 15.65
C MET A 716 16.83 25.05 16.28
N GLN A 717 17.09 23.83 15.81
CA GLN A 717 18.27 23.05 16.16
C GLN A 717 19.41 23.41 15.20
N ASP A 718 20.51 23.96 15.72
CA ASP A 718 21.64 24.47 14.90
C ASP A 718 22.26 23.36 14.02
N SER A 719 22.35 22.12 14.52
CA SER A 719 22.98 21.00 13.83
C SER A 719 22.21 20.49 12.60
N THR A 720 20.90 20.63 12.59
CA THR A 720 20.02 20.09 11.54
C THR A 720 19.31 21.17 10.74
N GLY A 721 19.15 22.36 11.30
CA GLY A 721 18.33 23.42 10.73
C GLY A 721 16.81 23.13 10.75
N TYR A 722 16.38 22.21 11.62
CA TYR A 722 14.97 21.84 11.83
C TYR A 722 14.49 22.31 13.20
N TYR A 723 13.18 22.15 13.47
CA TYR A 723 12.60 22.49 14.77
C TYR A 723 13.24 21.68 15.89
N GLN A 724 13.54 22.35 17.02
CA GLN A 724 14.12 21.72 18.19
C GLN A 724 13.10 20.80 18.87
N PRO A 725 13.36 19.50 19.02
CA PRO A 725 12.48 18.62 19.79
C PRO A 725 12.64 18.87 21.29
N TYR A 726 11.54 18.75 22.04
CA TYR A 726 11.50 18.81 23.50
C TYR A 726 10.78 17.58 24.04
N LYS A 727 11.21 17.11 25.19
CA LYS A 727 10.53 16.07 25.95
C LYS A 727 9.69 16.73 27.03
N ALA A 728 8.42 16.39 27.12
CA ALA A 728 7.61 16.78 28.26
C ALA A 728 8.11 16.06 29.51
N VAL A 729 8.32 16.81 30.61
CA VAL A 729 8.73 16.26 31.88
C VAL A 729 7.63 16.59 32.89
N HIS A 730 7.09 15.58 33.54
CA HIS A 730 6.25 15.79 34.73
C HIS A 730 7.12 16.40 35.82
N THR A 731 6.83 17.63 36.18
CA THR A 731 7.33 18.18 37.48
C THR A 731 6.35 17.70 38.53
N ALA A 732 6.87 16.93 39.49
CA ALA A 732 6.10 16.47 40.64
C ALA A 732 5.54 17.67 41.45
#